data_253952b704ba430348b428f85ed3f7ab
#
_entry.id   253952b704ba430348b428f85ed3f7ab
#
_cell.length_a   1.000
_cell.length_b   1.000
_cell.length_c   1.000
_cell.angle_alpha   90.00
_cell.angle_beta   90.00
_cell.angle_gamma   90.00
#
_symmetry.space_group_name_H-M   'P 1'
#
loop_
_entity.id
_entity.type
_entity.pdbx_description
1 polymer ?
#
loop_
_entity_poly.entity_id
_entity_poly.type
_entity_poly.pdbx_seq_one_letter_code
_entity_poly.pdbx_strand_id
1 'polypeptide(L)'
;MKCMKTVRKAAPWVCVLLAVLMLVPTLPVATRAADSGLDVSYMKTVHTETFDGKKLPALQAGNPAPRADGLYPLNSLYEPGITPDGADTLQSFSVVSKAQVLLGRHASETRSGALLGMTAAKGKNVQGLITLFPAGSLADTDEFNVSYIVRVHKPAGGLLGLALFYDGGTEQDGVPYFGGYDNYAFAGYTGKMLNSGATYTVYGGQQIDYPCAEPETKHPVSESGYANNSVHTAVRCLKGEFEQDGKTYTAKIESYMDDQLISTSYAMWKDAPIMLLYKSDKSTTWAVQVTDIRISKRVTERMSPDDAAALTQPLTVEGTSARYSGTPGIRVYTRLADNELTRAASEVACGVLLLPEGSYTGQLDADTPGVTDLPAERISGDETGSTYRAQLTGEAATQAFLCRAYVRYTIGGQVYTHLTQPARVSLARTAALVVKKCAGSDDAAMLEACATLSRGALDIRAMSFNVLVSGTKTEQTTELYGSLTFQERMEAGVEMLLDLLPDVCGLSECRVVQYKYLTGMRKFTNVFGIVGSDEVPGTGEEGTYVVYRKDRLEVVRTETRWLSLTPGEQGSLFPEAEEAMRQHPGEARFYPRKAVYALMRDKATGVEFVFCSTHLAYNACDKSVAAIIREKQAAVMVQQLQELFPGVPYLLTGDMNCAPNSAPYSVLLEGSEDARY
;
A
#
# COMPACT_ATOMS: atom_id res chain seq x y z
N MET A 1 14.38 88.15 8.02
CA MET A 1 13.22 87.73 8.84
C MET A 1 12.53 86.56 8.25
N LYS A 2 13.12 85.37 8.29
CA LYS A 2 12.49 84.04 7.97
C LYS A 2 13.51 82.92 8.26
N CYS A 3 13.86 82.73 9.52
CA CYS A 3 14.67 81.56 9.91
C CYS A 3 14.67 81.36 11.44
N MET A 4 13.48 81.43 12.06
CA MET A 4 13.34 81.11 13.49
C MET A 4 11.97 80.60 13.87
N LYS A 5 11.46 79.60 13.12
CA LYS A 5 10.19 78.90 13.45
C LYS A 5 10.23 77.39 13.32
N THR A 6 11.42 76.79 13.14
CA THR A 6 11.45 75.31 12.90
C THR A 6 12.15 74.52 14.03
N VAL A 7 12.56 75.14 15.12
CA VAL A 7 13.29 74.44 16.20
C VAL A 7 12.46 74.24 17.48
N ARG A 8 11.19 74.70 17.53
CA ARG A 8 10.33 74.53 18.74
C ARG A 8 9.30 73.42 18.69
N LYS A 9 9.31 72.57 17.65
CA LYS A 9 8.36 71.43 17.56
C LYS A 9 9.02 70.04 17.67
N ALA A 10 10.32 69.94 17.87
CA ALA A 10 10.98 68.62 17.98
C ALA A 10 11.22 68.16 19.45
N ALA A 11 11.13 69.08 20.42
CA ALA A 11 11.41 68.75 21.82
C ALA A 11 10.39 67.84 22.55
N PRO A 12 9.07 67.89 22.27
CA PRO A 12 8.12 67.01 22.98
C PRO A 12 8.19 65.56 22.52
N TRP A 13 8.63 65.30 21.28
CA TRP A 13 8.65 63.89 20.75
C TRP A 13 9.90 63.11 21.21
N VAL A 14 11.00 63.76 21.48
CA VAL A 14 12.22 63.13 22.00
C VAL A 14 11.99 62.64 23.44
N CYS A 15 11.26 63.43 24.26
CA CYS A 15 10.95 63.06 25.64
C CYS A 15 9.90 61.96 25.71
N VAL A 16 8.95 61.89 24.75
CA VAL A 16 7.97 60.80 24.66
C VAL A 16 8.60 59.50 24.14
N LEU A 17 9.56 59.59 23.20
CA LEU A 17 10.31 58.43 22.71
C LEU A 17 11.23 57.84 23.79
N LEU A 18 11.87 58.67 24.62
CA LEU A 18 12.68 58.23 25.75
C LEU A 18 11.82 57.67 26.90
N ALA A 19 10.61 58.20 27.14
CA ALA A 19 9.69 57.68 28.14
C ALA A 19 9.04 56.36 27.68
N VAL A 20 8.77 56.18 26.39
CA VAL A 20 8.28 54.92 25.81
C VAL A 20 9.38 53.85 25.79
N LEU A 21 10.65 54.22 25.58
CA LEU A 21 11.79 53.30 25.69
C LEU A 21 12.10 52.88 27.14
N MET A 22 11.72 53.69 28.15
CA MET A 22 11.90 53.31 29.56
C MET A 22 10.68 52.56 30.17
N LEU A 23 9.55 52.46 29.43
CA LEU A 23 8.33 51.77 29.83
C LEU A 23 8.06 50.51 29.00
N VAL A 24 8.97 50.11 28.10
CA VAL A 24 8.95 48.76 27.57
C VAL A 24 9.42 47.85 28.71
N PRO A 25 8.53 47.07 29.34
CA PRO A 25 9.02 46.03 30.22
C PRO A 25 10.02 45.24 29.38
N THR A 26 11.19 44.99 29.91
CA THR A 26 12.09 44.02 29.36
C THR A 26 11.27 42.75 29.22
N LEU A 27 10.78 42.50 28.00
CA LEU A 27 10.23 41.20 27.67
C LEU A 27 11.32 40.21 28.14
N PRO A 28 10.98 39.26 29.01
CA PRO A 28 11.98 38.28 29.38
C PRO A 28 12.54 37.80 28.05
N VAL A 29 13.84 37.90 27.89
CA VAL A 29 14.56 37.21 26.82
C VAL A 29 13.97 35.84 26.89
N ALA A 30 13.24 35.46 25.86
CA ALA A 30 12.70 34.11 25.76
C ALA A 30 13.91 33.21 26.00
N THR A 31 14.01 32.71 27.23
CA THR A 31 14.94 31.63 27.51
C THR A 31 14.65 30.66 26.43
N ARG A 32 15.60 30.41 25.54
CA ARG A 32 15.57 29.39 24.53
C ARG A 32 14.91 28.22 25.21
N ALA A 33 13.70 27.85 24.75
CA ALA A 33 12.99 26.70 25.31
C ALA A 33 14.02 25.58 25.39
N ALA A 34 14.17 24.99 26.57
CA ALA A 34 15.11 23.89 26.75
C ALA A 34 14.86 22.95 25.58
N ASP A 35 15.93 22.52 24.93
CA ASP A 35 15.87 21.62 23.78
C ASP A 35 15.00 20.42 24.16
N SER A 36 13.74 20.48 23.75
CA SER A 36 12.72 19.46 24.05
C SER A 36 12.83 18.25 23.11
N GLY A 37 13.94 18.11 22.40
CA GLY A 37 14.18 16.99 21.51
C GLY A 37 14.23 15.67 22.27
N LEU A 38 13.68 14.63 21.64
CA LEU A 38 13.65 13.25 22.12
C LEU A 38 14.57 12.39 21.28
N ASP A 39 15.28 11.47 21.92
CA ASP A 39 16.03 10.42 21.22
C ASP A 39 15.06 9.29 20.89
N VAL A 40 14.70 9.14 19.61
CA VAL A 40 13.70 8.19 19.14
C VAL A 40 14.37 7.11 18.31
N SER A 41 14.08 5.87 18.66
CA SER A 41 14.56 4.67 17.96
C SER A 41 13.53 4.19 16.94
N TYR A 42 13.92 4.09 15.67
CA TYR A 42 13.01 3.65 14.59
C TYR A 42 13.75 2.98 13.43
N MET A 43 12.99 2.30 12.56
CA MET A 43 13.53 1.71 11.35
C MET A 43 13.59 2.76 10.24
N LYS A 44 14.81 3.19 9.87
CA LYS A 44 15.05 4.16 8.81
C LYS A 44 15.46 3.47 7.53
N THR A 45 14.76 3.73 6.43
CA THR A 45 15.22 3.31 5.11
C THR A 45 16.50 4.08 4.76
N VAL A 46 17.59 3.34 4.62
CA VAL A 46 18.92 3.90 4.34
C VAL A 46 19.36 3.68 2.89
N HIS A 47 18.69 2.78 2.18
CA HIS A 47 18.93 2.53 0.77
C HIS A 47 17.66 2.04 0.09
N THR A 48 17.41 2.56 -1.11
CA THR A 48 16.37 2.07 -2.02
C THR A 48 16.96 1.98 -3.42
N GLU A 49 16.79 0.82 -4.06
CA GLU A 49 17.17 0.62 -5.46
C GLU A 49 15.99 0.03 -6.22
N THR A 50 15.40 0.82 -7.08
CA THR A 50 14.31 0.42 -7.96
C THR A 50 14.80 -0.08 -9.31
N PHE A 51 16.08 0.13 -9.62
CA PHE A 51 16.64 0.00 -10.96
C PHE A 51 15.82 0.81 -11.97
N ASP A 52 15.25 1.94 -11.54
CA ASP A 52 14.38 2.80 -12.35
C ASP A 52 15.21 3.50 -13.44
N GLY A 53 15.60 2.70 -14.39
CA GLY A 53 16.16 3.17 -15.61
C GLY A 53 15.04 3.50 -16.59
N LYS A 54 14.34 4.60 -16.43
CA LYS A 54 13.47 5.15 -17.49
C LYS A 54 14.17 5.15 -18.85
N LYS A 55 15.47 5.01 -18.86
CA LYS A 55 16.36 5.02 -19.99
C LYS A 55 17.13 3.70 -20.19
N LEU A 56 16.94 2.69 -19.31
CA LEU A 56 17.57 1.38 -19.58
C LEU A 56 16.91 0.75 -20.81
N PRO A 57 17.67 0.38 -21.82
CA PRO A 57 17.13 -0.27 -23.01
C PRO A 57 16.51 -1.60 -22.61
N ALA A 58 15.45 -2.00 -23.32
CA ALA A 58 14.97 -3.38 -23.23
C ALA A 58 16.11 -4.30 -23.62
N LEU A 59 16.49 -5.21 -22.74
CA LEU A 59 17.49 -6.22 -23.07
C LEU A 59 16.91 -7.16 -24.12
N GLN A 60 17.52 -7.14 -25.28
CA GLN A 60 17.22 -8.14 -26.31
C GLN A 60 17.84 -9.48 -25.88
N ALA A 61 17.22 -10.56 -26.34
CA ALA A 61 17.74 -11.91 -26.13
C ALA A 61 19.15 -12.03 -26.76
N GLY A 62 20.16 -11.75 -25.97
CA GLY A 62 21.56 -11.80 -26.36
C GLY A 62 22.41 -11.59 -25.12
N ASN A 63 23.42 -12.40 -24.96
CA ASN A 63 24.31 -12.38 -23.82
C ASN A 63 25.25 -11.18 -23.92
N PRO A 64 25.18 -10.17 -23.05
CA PRO A 64 26.36 -9.34 -22.89
C PRO A 64 27.47 -10.21 -22.32
N ALA A 65 28.61 -10.17 -22.94
CA ALA A 65 29.79 -10.83 -22.42
C ALA A 65 30.22 -10.17 -21.11
N PRO A 66 30.52 -10.93 -20.07
CA PRO A 66 31.15 -10.37 -18.88
C PRO A 66 32.48 -9.69 -19.28
N ARG A 67 32.84 -8.62 -18.59
CA ARG A 67 34.15 -8.01 -18.71
C ARG A 67 35.23 -9.07 -18.38
N ALA A 68 36.41 -8.89 -18.89
CA ALA A 68 37.51 -9.83 -18.68
C ALA A 68 37.90 -10.01 -17.19
N ASP A 69 37.56 -9.02 -16.35
CA ASP A 69 37.77 -9.02 -14.90
C ASP A 69 36.60 -9.66 -14.11
N GLY A 70 35.55 -10.10 -14.78
CA GLY A 70 34.36 -10.67 -14.12
C GLY A 70 33.54 -9.68 -13.32
N LEU A 71 33.89 -8.40 -13.30
CA LEU A 71 33.23 -7.35 -12.53
C LEU A 71 32.42 -6.42 -13.43
N TYR A 72 31.23 -6.12 -12.98
CA TYR A 72 30.37 -5.12 -13.61
C TYR A 72 30.05 -4.02 -12.57
N PRO A 73 30.69 -2.84 -12.67
CA PRO A 73 30.19 -1.70 -11.91
C PRO A 73 28.74 -1.40 -12.30
N LEU A 74 27.84 -1.36 -11.35
CA LEU A 74 26.41 -1.14 -11.60
C LEU A 74 26.19 0.13 -12.43
N ASN A 75 26.83 1.21 -12.04
CA ASN A 75 26.74 2.51 -12.71
C ASN A 75 27.25 2.51 -14.17
N SER A 76 28.11 1.56 -14.56
CA SER A 76 28.59 1.46 -15.94
C SER A 76 27.57 0.86 -16.92
N LEU A 77 26.49 0.29 -16.41
CA LEU A 77 25.42 -0.31 -17.20
C LEU A 77 24.26 0.64 -17.47
N TYR A 78 24.30 1.81 -16.86
CA TYR A 78 23.34 2.89 -17.11
C TYR A 78 23.82 3.76 -18.27
N GLU A 79 22.88 4.43 -18.93
CA GLU A 79 23.23 5.43 -19.93
C GLU A 79 24.08 6.54 -19.32
N PRO A 80 25.00 7.17 -20.09
CA PRO A 80 25.79 8.28 -19.60
C PRO A 80 24.93 9.40 -19.01
N GLY A 81 25.27 9.82 -17.79
CA GLY A 81 24.55 10.87 -17.07
C GLY A 81 23.38 10.39 -16.20
N ILE A 82 23.11 9.09 -16.17
CA ILE A 82 22.16 8.51 -15.23
C ILE A 82 22.93 7.82 -14.11
N THR A 83 22.63 8.23 -12.90
CA THR A 83 23.11 7.59 -11.69
C THR A 83 21.94 6.83 -11.09
N PRO A 84 22.05 5.53 -10.78
CA PRO A 84 21.03 4.81 -10.04
C PRO A 84 20.82 5.45 -8.67
N ASP A 85 19.60 5.43 -8.17
CA ASP A 85 19.33 5.81 -6.78
C ASP A 85 20.18 4.93 -5.86
N GLY A 86 20.94 5.54 -4.95
CA GLY A 86 21.83 4.81 -4.05
C GLY A 86 23.08 4.21 -4.71
N ALA A 87 23.50 4.70 -5.87
CA ALA A 87 24.69 4.23 -6.58
C ALA A 87 25.97 4.19 -5.74
N ASP A 88 26.06 5.04 -4.72
CA ASP A 88 27.18 5.06 -3.80
C ASP A 88 27.23 3.83 -2.88
N THR A 89 26.12 3.14 -2.71
CA THR A 89 25.99 1.95 -1.86
C THR A 89 25.97 0.65 -2.64
N LEU A 90 25.42 0.64 -3.86
CA LEU A 90 25.49 -0.49 -4.80
C LEU A 90 26.76 -0.37 -5.66
N GLN A 91 27.85 -0.88 -5.15
CA GLN A 91 29.16 -0.61 -5.77
C GLN A 91 29.46 -1.46 -6.99
N SER A 92 29.08 -2.73 -6.97
CA SER A 92 29.35 -3.65 -8.07
C SER A 92 28.54 -4.93 -7.93
N PHE A 93 28.37 -5.62 -9.04
CA PHE A 93 28.07 -7.04 -9.03
C PHE A 93 29.19 -7.81 -9.73
N SER A 94 29.36 -9.03 -9.27
CA SER A 94 30.42 -9.89 -9.75
C SER A 94 29.86 -11.21 -10.23
N VAL A 95 30.55 -11.83 -11.17
CA VAL A 95 30.20 -13.14 -11.69
C VAL A 95 31.39 -14.09 -11.53
N VAL A 96 31.11 -15.26 -11.01
CA VAL A 96 32.08 -16.37 -10.94
C VAL A 96 31.66 -17.41 -11.94
N SER A 97 32.57 -17.78 -12.83
CA SER A 97 32.37 -18.82 -13.86
C SER A 97 31.03 -18.73 -14.59
N LYS A 98 30.92 -18.16 -15.74
CA LYS A 98 29.76 -18.22 -16.66
C LYS A 98 28.40 -17.76 -16.15
N ALA A 99 28.27 -17.28 -14.90
CA ALA A 99 27.08 -16.59 -14.46
C ALA A 99 26.97 -15.22 -15.14
N GLN A 100 25.77 -14.74 -15.32
CA GLN A 100 25.53 -13.41 -15.88
C GLN A 100 24.62 -12.62 -14.96
N VAL A 101 24.99 -11.39 -14.74
CA VAL A 101 24.15 -10.39 -14.07
C VAL A 101 24.13 -9.16 -14.96
N LEU A 102 22.96 -8.66 -15.23
CA LEU A 102 22.76 -7.47 -16.06
C LEU A 102 21.69 -6.59 -15.47
N LEU A 103 21.87 -5.30 -15.58
CA LEU A 103 20.82 -4.33 -15.30
C LEU A 103 20.01 -4.03 -16.55
N GLY A 104 18.71 -3.97 -16.40
CA GLY A 104 17.79 -3.65 -17.47
C GLY A 104 16.43 -4.28 -17.28
N ARG A 105 15.63 -4.27 -18.31
CA ARG A 105 14.34 -4.95 -18.34
C ARG A 105 14.35 -6.15 -19.26
N HIS A 106 13.72 -7.24 -18.85
CA HIS A 106 13.50 -8.37 -19.73
C HIS A 106 12.62 -7.95 -20.92
N ALA A 107 12.82 -8.58 -22.10
CA ALA A 107 12.05 -8.21 -23.31
C ALA A 107 10.52 -8.35 -23.15
N SER A 108 10.06 -9.26 -22.27
CA SER A 108 8.65 -9.46 -21.93
C SER A 108 8.19 -8.59 -20.76
N GLU A 109 9.05 -7.78 -20.18
CA GLU A 109 8.81 -6.96 -18.99
C GLU A 109 8.98 -5.48 -19.33
N THR A 110 8.21 -4.66 -18.66
CA THR A 110 8.32 -3.21 -18.77
C THR A 110 9.12 -2.61 -17.61
N ARG A 111 9.26 -3.35 -16.52
CA ARG A 111 9.95 -2.92 -15.30
C ARG A 111 11.43 -3.26 -15.36
N SER A 112 12.26 -2.31 -14.97
CA SER A 112 13.70 -2.49 -14.82
C SER A 112 14.04 -3.31 -13.58
N GLY A 113 15.20 -3.95 -13.57
CA GLY A 113 15.69 -4.72 -12.43
C GLY A 113 17.05 -5.34 -12.71
N ALA A 114 17.60 -6.00 -11.70
CA ALA A 114 18.76 -6.85 -11.89
C ALA A 114 18.32 -8.18 -12.48
N LEU A 115 18.76 -8.47 -13.69
CA LEU A 115 18.50 -9.72 -14.41
C LEU A 115 19.62 -10.72 -14.14
N LEU A 116 19.24 -11.88 -13.61
CA LEU A 116 20.16 -12.93 -13.24
C LEU A 116 20.00 -14.13 -14.16
N GLY A 117 21.10 -14.60 -14.72
CA GLY A 117 21.10 -15.71 -15.65
C GLY A 117 22.45 -16.44 -15.70
N MET A 118 22.52 -17.48 -16.52
CA MET A 118 23.73 -18.27 -16.71
C MET A 118 23.96 -18.58 -18.19
N THR A 119 25.19 -18.48 -18.65
CA THR A 119 25.54 -18.57 -20.08
C THR A 119 25.93 -19.95 -20.58
N ALA A 120 26.21 -20.90 -19.72
CA ALA A 120 26.70 -22.18 -20.19
C ALA A 120 26.15 -23.39 -19.47
N ALA A 121 26.16 -24.51 -20.20
CA ALA A 121 25.74 -25.79 -19.72
C ALA A 121 26.52 -26.23 -18.46
N LYS A 122 25.78 -26.73 -17.48
CA LYS A 122 26.25 -27.57 -16.36
C LYS A 122 27.64 -27.17 -15.78
N GLY A 123 27.66 -26.13 -14.97
CA GLY A 123 28.80 -25.86 -14.10
C GLY A 123 28.39 -26.09 -12.65
N LYS A 124 29.06 -27.00 -11.96
CA LYS A 124 29.06 -27.01 -10.51
C LYS A 124 29.70 -25.69 -10.10
N ASN A 125 29.10 -25.00 -9.13
CA ASN A 125 29.69 -23.81 -8.50
C ASN A 125 29.64 -22.49 -9.29
N VAL A 126 28.66 -22.32 -10.16
CA VAL A 126 28.48 -21.04 -10.84
C VAL A 126 27.57 -20.14 -9.99
N GLN A 127 28.05 -18.93 -9.73
CA GLN A 127 27.29 -17.94 -8.94
C GLN A 127 27.34 -16.55 -9.56
N GLY A 128 26.24 -15.80 -9.42
CA GLY A 128 26.18 -14.36 -9.59
C GLY A 128 26.02 -13.71 -8.22
N LEU A 129 26.69 -12.59 -8.02
CA LEU A 129 26.69 -11.87 -6.76
C LEU A 129 26.48 -10.37 -6.99
N ILE A 130 25.58 -9.79 -6.23
CA ILE A 130 25.35 -8.34 -6.19
C ILE A 130 25.58 -7.87 -4.77
N THR A 131 26.51 -6.95 -4.55
CA THR A 131 26.67 -6.26 -3.28
C THR A 131 25.59 -5.16 -3.18
N LEU A 132 24.63 -5.38 -2.31
CA LEU A 132 23.53 -4.44 -2.10
C LEU A 132 23.91 -3.31 -1.12
N PHE A 133 24.72 -3.64 -0.11
CA PHE A 133 25.12 -2.70 0.92
C PHE A 133 26.53 -3.00 1.41
N PRO A 134 27.43 -2.02 1.49
CA PRO A 134 28.84 -2.26 1.83
C PRO A 134 29.03 -2.62 3.31
N ALA A 135 30.15 -3.26 3.62
CA ALA A 135 30.60 -3.46 4.98
C ALA A 135 30.81 -2.12 5.71
N GLY A 136 30.65 -2.09 7.03
CA GLY A 136 30.74 -0.87 7.85
C GLY A 136 29.43 -0.14 8.00
N SER A 137 28.45 -0.41 7.15
CA SER A 137 27.17 0.31 7.12
C SER A 137 26.18 -0.13 8.20
N LEU A 138 26.44 -1.29 8.84
CA LEU A 138 25.61 -1.86 9.90
C LEU A 138 26.30 -1.84 11.27
N ALA A 139 27.44 -1.16 11.39
CA ALA A 139 28.23 -1.15 12.62
C ALA A 139 27.50 -0.53 13.81
N ASP A 140 26.61 0.42 13.53
CA ASP A 140 25.89 1.24 14.50
C ASP A 140 24.42 0.79 14.73
N THR A 141 24.05 -0.40 14.26
CA THR A 141 22.68 -0.90 14.42
C THR A 141 22.62 -2.28 15.06
N ASP A 142 21.53 -2.56 15.75
CA ASP A 142 21.15 -3.86 16.30
C ASP A 142 20.02 -4.54 15.53
N GLU A 143 19.45 -3.85 14.54
CA GLU A 143 18.38 -4.38 13.70
C GLU A 143 18.42 -3.79 12.28
N PHE A 144 18.27 -4.65 11.28
CA PHE A 144 18.07 -4.20 9.90
C PHE A 144 17.11 -5.12 9.14
N ASN A 145 16.48 -4.55 8.12
CA ASN A 145 15.61 -5.25 7.20
C ASN A 145 16.11 -5.08 5.77
N VAL A 146 16.02 -6.14 4.98
CA VAL A 146 16.20 -6.09 3.52
C VAL A 146 14.93 -6.63 2.87
N SER A 147 14.31 -5.86 1.99
CA SER A 147 13.19 -6.33 1.19
C SER A 147 13.46 -6.15 -0.30
N TYR A 148 12.92 -7.02 -1.12
CA TYR A 148 13.05 -6.99 -2.58
C TYR A 148 11.94 -7.80 -3.24
N ILE A 149 11.70 -7.54 -4.53
CA ILE A 149 10.74 -8.27 -5.34
C ILE A 149 11.48 -9.20 -6.29
N VAL A 150 11.04 -10.46 -6.35
CA VAL A 150 11.58 -11.48 -7.26
C VAL A 150 10.55 -11.82 -8.33
N ARG A 151 11.01 -11.88 -9.59
CA ARG A 151 10.24 -12.41 -10.72
C ARG A 151 11.04 -13.48 -11.42
N VAL A 152 10.41 -14.62 -11.68
CA VAL A 152 11.06 -15.71 -12.41
C VAL A 152 10.55 -15.73 -13.85
N HIS A 153 11.44 -15.54 -14.81
CA HIS A 153 11.12 -15.49 -16.24
C HIS A 153 11.28 -16.83 -16.96
N LYS A 154 12.14 -17.69 -16.43
CA LYS A 154 12.37 -19.04 -16.98
C LYS A 154 12.61 -20.02 -15.84
N PRO A 155 12.44 -21.35 -16.08
CA PRO A 155 12.81 -22.33 -15.10
C PRO A 155 14.25 -22.12 -14.61
N ALA A 156 14.40 -21.61 -13.40
CA ALA A 156 15.65 -21.39 -12.72
C ALA A 156 15.78 -22.49 -11.66
N GLY A 157 16.62 -23.48 -11.90
CA GLY A 157 17.01 -24.38 -10.83
C GLY A 157 18.13 -23.74 -10.03
N GLY A 158 18.20 -23.97 -8.72
CA GLY A 158 19.31 -23.49 -7.92
C GLY A 158 18.88 -22.70 -6.69
N LEU A 159 19.59 -21.62 -6.41
CA LEU A 159 19.48 -20.84 -5.19
C LEU A 159 19.49 -19.36 -5.52
N LEU A 160 18.58 -18.58 -4.91
CA LEU A 160 18.53 -17.12 -4.96
C LEU A 160 18.17 -16.56 -3.60
N GLY A 161 18.95 -15.64 -3.07
CA GLY A 161 18.62 -14.96 -1.81
C GLY A 161 19.76 -14.10 -1.30
N LEU A 162 19.61 -13.65 -0.05
CA LEU A 162 20.62 -12.84 0.62
C LEU A 162 21.70 -13.72 1.25
N ALA A 163 22.95 -13.34 1.05
CA ALA A 163 24.09 -13.79 1.84
C ALA A 163 24.43 -12.70 2.86
N LEU A 164 24.35 -13.04 4.12
CA LEU A 164 24.44 -12.15 5.28
C LEU A 164 25.58 -12.59 6.19
N PHE A 165 26.16 -11.65 6.92
CA PHE A 165 27.17 -11.90 7.95
C PHE A 165 28.40 -12.67 7.45
N TYR A 166 28.80 -12.43 6.21
CA TYR A 166 29.94 -13.07 5.59
C TYR A 166 31.23 -12.72 6.33
N ASP A 167 31.97 -13.73 6.80
CA ASP A 167 33.19 -13.58 7.58
C ASP A 167 34.42 -14.14 6.86
N GLY A 168 34.65 -13.70 5.64
CA GLY A 168 35.76 -14.13 4.85
C GLY A 168 35.66 -15.60 4.42
N GLY A 169 36.48 -16.03 3.51
CA GLY A 169 36.49 -17.40 3.05
C GLY A 169 37.20 -17.55 1.72
N THR A 170 36.72 -18.47 0.91
CA THR A 170 37.27 -18.79 -0.36
C THR A 170 36.97 -17.68 -1.39
N GLU A 171 37.98 -17.23 -2.09
CA GLU A 171 37.83 -16.37 -3.27
C GLU A 171 38.08 -17.17 -4.54
N GLN A 172 37.31 -16.88 -5.56
CA GLN A 172 37.54 -17.35 -6.90
C GLN A 172 37.57 -16.14 -7.84
N ASP A 173 38.67 -15.96 -8.54
CA ASP A 173 38.91 -14.82 -9.44
C ASP A 173 38.80 -13.44 -8.70
N GLY A 174 39.20 -13.39 -7.41
CA GLY A 174 39.17 -12.18 -6.60
C GLY A 174 37.76 -11.80 -6.09
N VAL A 175 36.82 -12.73 -6.17
CA VAL A 175 35.41 -12.52 -5.75
C VAL A 175 35.02 -13.53 -4.67
N PRO A 176 34.29 -13.14 -3.62
CA PRO A 176 33.77 -14.06 -2.64
C PRO A 176 33.03 -15.23 -3.30
N TYR A 177 33.45 -16.44 -2.99
CA TYR A 177 32.86 -17.67 -3.50
C TYR A 177 32.21 -18.43 -2.36
N PHE A 178 30.89 -18.44 -2.31
CA PHE A 178 30.10 -19.07 -1.24
C PHE A 178 30.11 -20.59 -1.42
N GLY A 179 31.13 -21.22 -0.89
CA GLY A 179 31.31 -22.66 -0.81
C GLY A 179 30.92 -23.21 0.57
N GLY A 180 31.22 -24.47 0.82
CA GLY A 180 30.89 -25.13 2.09
C GLY A 180 31.84 -24.79 3.25
N TYR A 181 32.78 -23.87 3.10
CA TYR A 181 33.80 -23.54 4.11
C TYR A 181 33.71 -22.11 4.64
N ASP A 182 32.89 -21.28 4.01
CA ASP A 182 32.75 -19.87 4.38
C ASP A 182 31.71 -19.70 5.47
N ASN A 183 31.92 -18.74 6.37
CA ASN A 183 30.93 -18.41 7.39
C ASN A 183 29.97 -17.38 6.84
N TYR A 184 28.70 -17.72 6.72
CA TYR A 184 27.64 -16.82 6.30
C TYR A 184 26.26 -17.39 6.64
N ALA A 185 25.25 -16.54 6.64
CA ALA A 185 23.86 -16.95 6.65
C ALA A 185 23.23 -16.72 5.29
N PHE A 186 22.33 -17.60 4.89
CA PHE A 186 21.56 -17.50 3.67
C PHE A 186 20.06 -17.47 3.97
N ALA A 187 19.34 -16.56 3.32
CA ALA A 187 17.90 -16.45 3.39
C ALA A 187 17.34 -16.17 1.99
N GLY A 188 16.49 -17.06 1.46
CA GLY A 188 15.95 -16.92 0.12
C GLY A 188 15.22 -18.16 -0.38
N TYR A 189 15.49 -18.55 -1.60
CA TYR A 189 14.77 -19.56 -2.37
C TYR A 189 15.68 -20.64 -2.91
N THR A 190 15.13 -21.83 -3.05
CA THR A 190 15.78 -22.96 -3.70
C THR A 190 14.80 -23.74 -4.57
N GLY A 191 15.34 -24.72 -5.30
CA GLY A 191 14.56 -25.69 -6.05
C GLY A 191 14.31 -25.32 -7.51
N LYS A 192 13.49 -26.14 -8.16
CA LYS A 192 13.07 -25.91 -9.52
C LYS A 192 12.06 -24.75 -9.54
N MET A 193 12.32 -23.71 -10.30
CA MET A 193 11.53 -22.48 -10.35
C MET A 193 11.60 -21.60 -9.08
N LEU A 194 12.56 -21.84 -8.20
CA LEU A 194 12.68 -21.12 -6.92
C LEU A 194 11.38 -21.16 -6.10
N ASN A 195 10.75 -22.30 -6.03
CA ASN A 195 9.41 -22.47 -5.46
C ASN A 195 9.39 -22.87 -3.98
N SER A 196 10.56 -23.01 -3.35
CA SER A 196 10.69 -23.38 -1.94
C SER A 196 11.56 -22.36 -1.23
N GLY A 197 11.19 -22.02 0.00
CA GLY A 197 12.06 -21.25 0.91
C GLY A 197 13.32 -22.04 1.23
N ALA A 198 14.43 -21.33 1.45
CA ALA A 198 15.67 -21.90 1.92
C ALA A 198 16.34 -20.94 2.88
N THR A 199 16.62 -21.42 4.09
CA THR A 199 17.39 -20.69 5.10
C THR A 199 18.39 -21.63 5.75
N TYR A 200 19.64 -21.21 5.77
CA TYR A 200 20.70 -21.96 6.40
C TYR A 200 21.83 -21.04 6.88
N THR A 201 22.62 -21.55 7.78
CA THR A 201 23.85 -20.89 8.24
C THR A 201 25.02 -21.84 7.98
N VAL A 202 26.09 -21.33 7.42
CA VAL A 202 27.37 -22.07 7.30
C VAL A 202 28.32 -21.50 8.35
N TYR A 203 28.89 -22.37 9.17
CA TYR A 203 29.85 -21.98 10.20
C TYR A 203 30.86 -23.10 10.44
N GLY A 204 32.15 -22.78 10.38
CA GLY A 204 33.23 -23.76 10.58
C GLY A 204 33.16 -24.93 9.59
N GLY A 205 32.74 -24.72 8.36
CA GLY A 205 32.61 -25.76 7.35
C GLY A 205 31.36 -26.66 7.47
N GLN A 206 30.47 -26.34 8.40
CA GLN A 206 29.21 -27.07 8.61
C GLN A 206 28.02 -26.20 8.20
N GLN A 207 27.12 -26.75 7.39
CA GLN A 207 25.85 -26.12 7.10
C GLN A 207 24.77 -26.62 8.07
N ILE A 208 24.02 -25.68 8.63
CA ILE A 208 22.85 -25.92 9.46
C ILE A 208 21.65 -25.37 8.70
N ASP A 209 20.76 -26.28 8.27
CA ASP A 209 19.52 -25.92 7.59
C ASP A 209 18.41 -25.65 8.61
N TYR A 210 17.58 -24.64 8.34
CA TYR A 210 16.44 -24.29 9.17
C TYR A 210 15.14 -24.62 8.43
N PRO A 211 14.11 -25.11 9.14
CA PRO A 211 12.81 -25.39 8.54
C PRO A 211 12.20 -24.14 7.93
N CYS A 212 11.71 -24.27 6.70
CA CYS A 212 10.88 -23.26 6.07
C CYS A 212 9.44 -23.75 6.03
N ALA A 213 8.52 -22.99 6.58
CA ALA A 213 7.10 -23.23 6.39
C ALA A 213 6.78 -23.10 4.89
N GLU A 214 6.08 -24.10 4.34
CA GLU A 214 5.49 -23.90 3.02
C GLU A 214 4.41 -22.81 3.18
N PRO A 215 4.42 -21.76 2.36
CA PRO A 215 3.31 -20.82 2.34
C PRO A 215 2.03 -21.61 2.00
N GLU A 216 0.93 -21.30 2.69
CA GLU A 216 -0.36 -22.02 2.57
C GLU A 216 -0.89 -22.12 1.13
N THR A 217 -0.33 -21.35 0.23
CA THR A 217 -0.60 -21.40 -1.21
C THR A 217 0.70 -21.62 -1.94
N LYS A 218 0.73 -22.66 -2.78
CA LYS A 218 1.85 -22.90 -3.71
C LYS A 218 2.25 -21.61 -4.39
N HIS A 219 3.52 -21.33 -4.39
CA HIS A 219 4.11 -20.10 -4.93
C HIS A 219 3.55 -19.83 -6.32
N PRO A 220 2.91 -18.69 -6.59
CA PRO A 220 2.35 -18.38 -7.91
C PRO A 220 3.41 -18.32 -9.03
N VAL A 221 4.69 -18.31 -8.68
CA VAL A 221 5.82 -18.36 -9.60
C VAL A 221 5.82 -19.63 -10.46
N SER A 222 5.12 -20.70 -10.03
CA SER A 222 5.24 -22.02 -10.67
C SER A 222 4.18 -22.35 -11.72
N GLU A 223 3.04 -21.67 -11.78
CA GLU A 223 1.88 -22.25 -12.49
C GLU A 223 1.38 -21.54 -13.74
N SER A 224 1.71 -20.30 -14.03
CA SER A 224 1.21 -19.66 -15.26
C SER A 224 2.05 -18.49 -15.77
N GLY A 225 2.77 -18.73 -16.82
CA GLY A 225 3.18 -17.71 -17.79
C GLY A 225 3.81 -16.43 -17.22
N TYR A 226 5.02 -16.49 -17.04
CA TYR A 226 6.18 -15.57 -17.02
C TYR A 226 6.01 -14.07 -16.66
N ALA A 227 4.89 -13.44 -16.85
CA ALA A 227 4.81 -11.98 -16.78
C ALA A 227 4.23 -11.39 -15.48
N ASN A 228 3.55 -12.18 -14.66
CA ASN A 228 2.68 -11.62 -13.62
C ASN A 228 2.93 -12.13 -12.19
N ASN A 229 3.94 -12.93 -11.97
CA ASN A 229 4.16 -13.54 -10.66
C ASN A 229 5.39 -12.94 -9.99
N SER A 230 5.18 -11.88 -9.22
CA SER A 230 6.19 -11.32 -8.32
C SER A 230 5.97 -11.82 -6.91
N VAL A 231 7.07 -12.07 -6.21
CA VAL A 231 7.08 -12.42 -4.79
C VAL A 231 7.79 -11.32 -4.04
N HIS A 232 7.13 -10.77 -3.05
CA HIS A 232 7.73 -9.84 -2.12
C HIS A 232 8.49 -10.64 -1.05
N THR A 233 9.79 -10.42 -0.96
CA THR A 233 10.68 -11.06 0.02
C THR A 233 11.17 -10.03 1.01
N ALA A 234 11.11 -10.35 2.29
CA ALA A 234 11.71 -9.54 3.34
C ALA A 234 12.52 -10.42 4.30
N VAL A 235 13.66 -9.90 4.73
CA VAL A 235 14.53 -10.55 5.70
C VAL A 235 14.83 -9.55 6.81
N ARG A 236 14.46 -9.89 8.04
CA ARG A 236 14.71 -9.10 9.24
C ARG A 236 15.83 -9.75 10.05
N CYS A 237 16.83 -8.97 10.41
CA CYS A 237 17.96 -9.40 11.21
C CYS A 237 18.01 -8.63 12.52
N LEU A 238 18.11 -9.36 13.62
CA LEU A 238 18.16 -8.85 14.99
C LEU A 238 19.47 -9.26 15.64
N LYS A 239 20.17 -8.32 16.24
CA LYS A 239 21.36 -8.56 17.07
C LYS A 239 20.92 -8.81 18.51
N GLY A 240 21.50 -9.81 19.16
CA GLY A 240 21.18 -10.18 20.53
C GLY A 240 21.86 -11.50 20.91
N GLU A 241 21.52 -12.03 22.06
CA GLU A 241 21.92 -13.39 22.49
C GLU A 241 20.72 -14.32 22.32
N PHE A 242 20.90 -15.37 21.54
CA PHE A 242 19.87 -16.35 21.22
C PHE A 242 20.39 -17.76 21.46
N GLU A 243 19.74 -18.49 22.32
CA GLU A 243 20.05 -19.89 22.58
C GLU A 243 19.25 -20.79 21.64
N GLN A 244 19.96 -21.64 20.87
CA GLN A 244 19.34 -22.63 20.00
C GLN A 244 20.19 -23.90 19.98
N ASP A 245 19.60 -25.05 20.31
CA ASP A 245 20.24 -26.37 20.33
C ASP A 245 21.53 -26.41 21.15
N GLY A 246 21.55 -25.69 22.29
CA GLY A 246 22.68 -25.61 23.24
C GLY A 246 23.85 -24.77 22.70
N LYS A 247 23.64 -23.93 21.71
CA LYS A 247 24.60 -22.95 21.20
C LYS A 247 24.06 -21.54 21.32
N THR A 248 24.94 -20.59 21.64
CA THR A 248 24.61 -19.16 21.68
C THR A 248 24.95 -18.53 20.32
N TYR A 249 23.97 -17.87 19.73
CA TYR A 249 24.10 -17.09 18.52
C TYR A 249 23.92 -15.60 18.82
N THR A 250 24.51 -14.73 17.99
CA THR A 250 24.42 -13.28 18.19
C THR A 250 23.55 -12.57 17.15
N ALA A 251 22.94 -13.33 16.25
CA ALA A 251 21.99 -12.86 15.26
C ALA A 251 20.81 -13.81 15.13
N LYS A 252 19.60 -13.26 15.08
CA LYS A 252 18.36 -13.93 14.69
C LYS A 252 17.92 -13.38 13.35
N ILE A 253 17.55 -14.26 12.42
CA ILE A 253 17.13 -13.91 11.06
C ILE A 253 15.71 -14.44 10.85
N GLU A 254 14.79 -13.56 10.54
CA GLU A 254 13.41 -13.87 10.21
C GLU A 254 13.19 -13.63 8.71
N SER A 255 12.76 -14.66 7.98
CA SER A 255 12.54 -14.60 6.55
C SER A 255 11.05 -14.62 6.23
N TYR A 256 10.61 -13.70 5.41
CA TYR A 256 9.20 -13.49 5.04
C TYR A 256 9.02 -13.60 3.53
N MET A 257 7.88 -14.16 3.13
CA MET A 257 7.39 -14.16 1.74
C MET A 257 5.95 -13.64 1.74
N ASP A 258 5.67 -12.60 0.94
CA ASP A 258 4.37 -11.93 0.90
C ASP A 258 3.81 -11.67 2.31
N ASP A 259 4.66 -11.10 3.19
CA ASP A 259 4.41 -10.75 4.59
C ASP A 259 4.16 -11.93 5.55
N GLN A 260 4.32 -13.17 5.10
CA GLN A 260 4.23 -14.35 5.95
C GLN A 260 5.62 -14.79 6.42
N LEU A 261 5.80 -14.95 7.72
CA LEU A 261 7.03 -15.52 8.29
C LEU A 261 7.16 -16.99 7.85
N ILE A 262 8.20 -17.28 7.05
CA ILE A 262 8.44 -18.62 6.54
C ILE A 262 9.53 -19.37 7.30
N SER A 263 10.49 -18.66 7.89
CA SER A 263 11.59 -19.28 8.62
C SER A 263 12.19 -18.34 9.64
N THR A 264 12.70 -18.92 10.72
CA THR A 264 13.60 -18.28 11.69
C THR A 264 14.90 -19.06 11.73
N SER A 265 16.02 -18.37 11.53
CA SER A 265 17.35 -18.94 11.58
C SER A 265 18.28 -18.12 12.48
N TYR A 266 19.43 -18.68 12.83
CA TYR A 266 20.36 -18.06 13.76
C TYR A 266 21.79 -18.05 13.18
N ALA A 267 22.54 -16.99 13.46
CA ALA A 267 23.89 -16.80 12.97
C ALA A 267 24.76 -16.03 13.98
N MET A 268 26.03 -15.86 13.67
CA MET A 268 26.90 -14.92 14.37
C MET A 268 26.79 -13.55 13.68
N TRP A 269 26.39 -12.51 14.43
CA TRP A 269 26.34 -11.15 13.90
C TRP A 269 27.72 -10.68 13.47
N LYS A 270 27.81 -10.23 12.25
CA LYS A 270 29.01 -9.63 11.67
C LYS A 270 28.63 -8.41 10.86
N ASP A 271 29.37 -7.32 11.01
CA ASP A 271 29.27 -6.18 10.14
C ASP A 271 29.97 -6.51 8.80
N ALA A 272 29.17 -7.03 7.88
CA ALA A 272 29.60 -7.54 6.59
C ALA A 272 28.73 -6.96 5.49
N PRO A 273 29.19 -7.00 4.22
CA PRO A 273 28.34 -6.58 3.11
C PRO A 273 27.05 -7.41 3.06
N ILE A 274 25.94 -6.77 2.71
CA ILE A 274 24.71 -7.48 2.36
C ILE A 274 24.80 -7.79 0.87
N MET A 275 24.70 -9.06 0.52
CA MET A 275 24.88 -9.51 -0.87
C MET A 275 23.68 -10.34 -1.34
N LEU A 276 23.25 -10.11 -2.58
CA LEU A 276 22.30 -10.99 -3.25
C LEU A 276 23.09 -12.07 -4.00
N LEU A 277 22.81 -13.32 -3.68
CA LEU A 277 23.47 -14.49 -4.24
C LEU A 277 22.52 -15.27 -5.16
N TYR A 278 22.97 -15.55 -6.36
CA TYR A 278 22.30 -16.43 -7.31
C TYR A 278 23.21 -17.58 -7.71
N LYS A 279 22.76 -18.82 -7.52
CA LYS A 279 23.45 -20.03 -7.99
C LYS A 279 22.50 -20.86 -8.83
N SER A 280 22.98 -21.45 -9.91
CA SER A 280 22.20 -22.38 -10.72
C SER A 280 23.09 -23.44 -11.38
N ASP A 281 22.54 -24.61 -11.54
CA ASP A 281 23.16 -25.75 -12.23
C ASP A 281 22.77 -25.84 -13.71
N LYS A 282 21.89 -24.92 -14.16
CA LYS A 282 21.36 -24.92 -15.53
C LYS A 282 21.79 -23.68 -16.30
N SER A 283 22.05 -23.87 -17.57
CA SER A 283 22.27 -22.76 -18.51
C SER A 283 20.90 -22.13 -18.82
N THR A 284 20.68 -20.92 -18.34
CA THR A 284 19.50 -20.11 -18.65
C THR A 284 19.91 -18.66 -18.86
N THR A 285 19.30 -18.02 -19.84
CA THR A 285 19.48 -16.58 -20.06
C THR A 285 18.34 -15.84 -19.37
N TRP A 286 18.66 -14.86 -18.51
CA TRP A 286 17.67 -14.00 -17.84
C TRP A 286 16.57 -14.79 -17.13
N ALA A 287 16.95 -15.71 -16.28
CA ALA A 287 16.03 -16.59 -15.59
C ALA A 287 15.23 -15.85 -14.51
N VAL A 288 15.83 -14.88 -13.84
CA VAL A 288 15.27 -14.19 -12.69
C VAL A 288 15.50 -12.70 -12.81
N GLN A 289 14.54 -11.92 -12.38
CA GLN A 289 14.65 -10.47 -12.17
C GLN A 289 14.45 -10.16 -10.69
N VAL A 290 15.30 -9.28 -10.16
CA VAL A 290 15.16 -8.72 -8.80
C VAL A 290 15.03 -7.21 -8.93
N THR A 291 14.08 -6.62 -8.18
CA THR A 291 13.80 -5.18 -8.21
C THR A 291 13.28 -4.69 -6.85
N ASP A 292 13.12 -3.39 -6.69
CA ASP A 292 12.60 -2.73 -5.49
C ASP A 292 13.31 -3.17 -4.19
N ILE A 293 14.64 -3.14 -4.24
CA ILE A 293 15.44 -3.43 -3.07
C ILE A 293 15.33 -2.26 -2.10
N ARG A 294 14.97 -2.54 -0.85
CA ARG A 294 14.97 -1.58 0.24
C ARG A 294 15.76 -2.14 1.41
N ILE A 295 16.65 -1.33 1.96
CA ILE A 295 17.39 -1.65 3.17
C ILE A 295 17.04 -0.60 4.21
N SER A 296 16.56 -1.06 5.35
CA SER A 296 16.24 -0.23 6.51
C SER A 296 17.03 -0.73 7.71
N LYS A 297 17.53 0.19 8.53
CA LYS A 297 18.19 -0.15 9.78
C LYS A 297 17.61 0.62 10.96
N ARG A 298 17.71 0.06 12.16
CA ARG A 298 17.32 0.77 13.36
C ARG A 298 18.34 1.88 13.62
N VAL A 299 17.82 3.09 13.80
CA VAL A 299 18.60 4.28 14.16
C VAL A 299 17.97 4.94 15.37
N THR A 300 18.77 5.67 16.15
CA THR A 300 18.27 6.55 17.20
C THR A 300 18.63 7.96 16.80
N GLU A 301 17.62 8.80 16.61
CA GLU A 301 17.79 10.20 16.19
C GLU A 301 17.07 11.13 17.17
N ARG A 302 17.69 12.28 17.40
CA ARG A 302 17.07 13.34 18.20
C ARG A 302 16.13 14.14 17.36
N MET A 303 14.87 14.24 17.77
CA MET A 303 13.82 14.92 17.01
C MET A 303 12.82 15.66 17.92
N SER A 304 12.01 16.52 17.34
CA SER A 304 10.93 17.19 18.06
C SER A 304 9.83 16.19 18.48
N PRO A 305 9.04 16.51 19.53
CA PRO A 305 7.91 15.65 19.91
C PRO A 305 6.87 15.43 18.80
N ASP A 306 6.64 16.44 17.95
CA ASP A 306 5.72 16.32 16.83
C ASP A 306 6.24 15.38 15.73
N ASP A 307 7.55 15.48 15.40
CA ASP A 307 8.18 14.55 14.47
C ASP A 307 8.21 13.14 15.03
N ALA A 308 8.49 13.00 16.34
CA ALA A 308 8.46 11.72 17.03
C ALA A 308 7.05 11.09 17.00
N ALA A 309 6.01 11.87 17.22
CA ALA A 309 4.62 11.41 17.15
C ALA A 309 4.20 11.03 15.73
N ALA A 310 4.58 11.83 14.73
CA ALA A 310 4.31 11.54 13.33
C ALA A 310 4.98 10.23 12.89
N LEU A 311 6.19 9.99 13.37
CA LEU A 311 6.98 8.81 13.02
C LEU A 311 6.51 7.54 13.74
N THR A 312 6.28 7.60 15.06
CA THR A 312 6.01 6.43 15.89
C THR A 312 4.54 6.06 15.97
N GLN A 313 3.64 6.96 15.54
CA GLN A 313 2.19 6.78 15.62
C GLN A 313 1.76 6.25 17.00
N PRO A 314 1.99 7.03 18.08
CA PRO A 314 1.89 6.54 19.46
C PRO A 314 0.49 6.10 19.87
N LEU A 315 -0.53 6.54 19.14
CA LEU A 315 -1.93 6.25 19.44
C LEU A 315 -2.60 5.55 18.26
N THR A 316 -3.35 4.48 18.55
CA THR A 316 -4.15 3.74 17.56
C THR A 316 -5.58 3.56 18.04
N VAL A 317 -6.53 3.48 17.10
CA VAL A 317 -7.92 3.09 17.39
C VAL A 317 -8.00 1.57 17.28
N GLU A 318 -8.18 0.88 18.43
CA GLU A 318 -8.26 -0.59 18.46
C GLU A 318 -9.63 -1.12 18.00
N GLY A 319 -10.68 -0.35 18.22
CA GLY A 319 -12.01 -0.76 17.83
C GLY A 319 -13.14 -0.11 18.62
N THR A 320 -14.31 -0.69 18.48
CA THR A 320 -15.54 -0.20 19.13
C THR A 320 -16.29 -1.32 19.85
N SER A 321 -17.07 -0.97 20.86
CA SER A 321 -18.08 -1.86 21.44
C SER A 321 -19.42 -1.14 21.61
N ALA A 322 -20.51 -1.91 21.52
CA ALA A 322 -21.85 -1.42 21.79
C ALA A 322 -22.15 -1.45 23.31
N ARG A 323 -22.65 -0.35 23.84
CA ARG A 323 -23.33 -0.37 25.12
C ARG A 323 -24.81 -0.67 24.87
N TYR A 324 -25.25 -1.86 25.29
CA TYR A 324 -26.58 -2.38 25.03
C TYR A 324 -27.49 -2.33 26.28
N SER A 325 -26.91 -2.21 27.48
CA SER A 325 -27.68 -2.11 28.74
C SER A 325 -27.83 -0.65 29.19
N GLY A 326 -29.02 -0.29 29.65
CA GLY A 326 -29.39 1.09 30.02
C GLY A 326 -29.51 1.97 28.77
N THR A 327 -28.99 3.20 28.81
CA THR A 327 -28.97 4.07 27.62
C THR A 327 -27.99 3.52 26.59
N PRO A 328 -28.43 3.14 25.37
CA PRO A 328 -27.56 2.64 24.32
C PRO A 328 -26.45 3.62 23.97
N GLY A 329 -25.33 3.11 23.54
CA GLY A 329 -24.19 3.95 23.18
C GLY A 329 -23.05 3.19 22.51
N ILE A 330 -22.11 3.95 21.96
CA ILE A 330 -20.88 3.43 21.37
C ILE A 330 -19.70 3.76 22.27
N ARG A 331 -18.81 2.79 22.43
CA ARG A 331 -17.52 2.95 23.09
C ARG A 331 -16.42 2.81 22.04
N VAL A 332 -15.47 3.72 22.08
CA VAL A 332 -14.28 3.69 21.22
C VAL A 332 -13.08 3.37 22.11
N TYR A 333 -12.31 2.39 21.71
CA TYR A 333 -11.10 1.97 22.40
C TYR A 333 -9.89 2.42 21.61
N THR A 334 -8.93 3.01 22.33
CA THR A 334 -7.67 3.46 21.77
C THR A 334 -6.51 2.87 22.56
N ARG A 335 -5.44 2.55 21.88
CA ARG A 335 -4.19 2.08 22.50
C ARG A 335 -3.13 3.15 22.36
N LEU A 336 -2.57 3.54 23.49
CA LEU A 336 -1.40 4.41 23.57
C LEU A 336 -0.18 3.53 23.82
N ALA A 337 0.76 3.53 22.87
CA ALA A 337 1.99 2.75 23.00
C ALA A 337 2.90 3.30 24.10
N ASP A 338 3.60 2.40 24.81
CA ASP A 338 4.69 2.78 25.70
C ASP A 338 5.97 2.94 24.86
N ASN A 339 6.33 4.17 24.54
CA ASN A 339 7.49 4.52 23.75
C ASN A 339 8.23 5.72 24.36
N GLU A 340 9.30 6.18 23.74
CA GLU A 340 10.14 7.28 24.22
C GLU A 340 9.35 8.57 24.42
N LEU A 341 8.37 8.85 23.54
CA LEU A 341 7.49 10.02 23.60
C LEU A 341 6.62 10.00 24.86
N THR A 342 5.92 8.86 25.08
CA THR A 342 4.97 8.74 26.20
C THR A 342 5.68 8.66 27.52
N ARG A 343 6.91 8.09 27.57
CA ARG A 343 7.76 8.06 28.77
C ARG A 343 8.33 9.42 29.13
N ALA A 344 8.60 10.29 28.15
CA ALA A 344 9.11 11.65 28.37
C ALA A 344 8.00 12.63 28.82
N ALA A 345 6.74 12.27 28.64
CA ALA A 345 5.63 13.13 28.98
C ALA A 345 5.37 13.21 30.50
N SER A 346 5.23 14.42 31.03
CA SER A 346 4.83 14.61 32.45
C SER A 346 3.33 14.41 32.65
N GLU A 347 2.53 14.68 31.63
CA GLU A 347 1.09 14.49 31.60
C GLU A 347 0.64 13.91 30.27
N VAL A 348 -0.32 12.98 30.32
CA VAL A 348 -0.91 12.37 29.13
C VAL A 348 -2.42 12.35 29.26
N ALA A 349 -3.13 12.86 28.27
CA ALA A 349 -4.58 12.83 28.16
C ALA A 349 -4.99 12.30 26.78
N CYS A 350 -5.83 11.27 26.76
CA CYS A 350 -6.37 10.70 25.53
C CYS A 350 -7.86 11.05 25.37
N GLY A 351 -8.32 11.11 24.14
CA GLY A 351 -9.71 11.31 23.80
C GLY A 351 -10.02 10.96 22.35
N VAL A 352 -11.27 11.15 21.97
CA VAL A 352 -11.71 10.97 20.58
C VAL A 352 -12.57 12.15 20.14
N LEU A 353 -12.35 12.58 18.91
CA LEU A 353 -13.16 13.53 18.19
C LEU A 353 -14.15 12.75 17.32
N LEU A 354 -15.45 13.00 17.51
CA LEU A 354 -16.51 12.40 16.70
C LEU A 354 -17.20 13.49 15.88
N LEU A 355 -17.25 13.32 14.57
CA LEU A 355 -17.99 14.16 13.66
C LEU A 355 -19.03 13.33 12.93
N PRO A 356 -20.34 13.72 12.91
CA PRO A 356 -21.33 13.05 12.07
C PRO A 356 -20.83 12.94 10.64
N GLU A 357 -20.92 11.76 10.05
CA GLU A 357 -20.29 11.47 8.75
C GLU A 357 -20.74 12.41 7.64
N GLY A 358 -22.02 12.79 7.60
CA GLY A 358 -22.57 13.73 6.64
C GLY A 358 -22.06 15.18 6.76
N SER A 359 -21.32 15.50 7.83
CA SER A 359 -20.77 16.84 8.09
C SER A 359 -19.26 16.95 7.74
N TYR A 360 -18.64 15.89 7.22
CA TYR A 360 -17.22 15.87 6.93
C TYR A 360 -16.87 16.62 5.64
N THR A 361 -15.98 17.60 5.72
CA THR A 361 -15.53 18.45 4.61
C THR A 361 -14.04 18.31 4.29
N GLY A 362 -13.41 17.20 4.72
CA GLY A 362 -11.99 16.92 4.46
C GLY A 362 -11.06 17.13 5.66
N GLN A 363 -11.54 17.77 6.74
CA GLN A 363 -10.76 18.01 7.96
C GLN A 363 -11.57 17.57 9.19
N LEU A 364 -10.90 16.99 10.18
CA LEU A 364 -11.46 16.62 11.48
C LEU A 364 -10.41 16.89 12.56
N ASP A 365 -10.59 17.99 13.28
CA ASP A 365 -9.82 18.40 14.45
C ASP A 365 -10.75 18.96 15.54
N ALA A 366 -10.18 19.45 16.63
CA ALA A 366 -10.97 19.97 17.75
C ALA A 366 -11.79 21.22 17.41
N ASP A 367 -11.36 21.99 16.40
CA ASP A 367 -12.01 23.23 15.96
C ASP A 367 -13.03 23.01 14.84
N THR A 368 -13.17 21.75 14.36
CA THR A 368 -14.13 21.42 13.29
C THR A 368 -15.57 21.64 13.77
N PRO A 369 -16.39 22.44 13.04
CA PRO A 369 -17.77 22.68 13.42
C PRO A 369 -18.59 21.39 13.54
N GLY A 370 -19.31 21.23 14.66
CA GLY A 370 -20.14 20.06 14.94
C GLY A 370 -19.38 18.84 15.46
N VAL A 371 -18.10 18.97 15.73
CA VAL A 371 -17.32 17.92 16.38
C VAL A 371 -17.73 17.74 17.83
N THR A 372 -17.77 16.50 18.30
CA THR A 372 -17.91 16.14 19.71
C THR A 372 -16.57 15.67 20.24
N ASP A 373 -15.99 16.38 21.20
CA ASP A 373 -14.76 15.97 21.91
C ASP A 373 -15.15 15.11 23.11
N LEU A 374 -14.69 13.86 23.13
CA LEU A 374 -14.94 12.90 24.21
C LEU A 374 -13.61 12.53 24.87
N PRO A 375 -13.35 13.00 26.10
CA PRO A 375 -12.23 12.52 26.88
C PRO A 375 -12.32 10.99 27.10
N ALA A 376 -11.18 10.32 27.03
CA ALA A 376 -11.08 8.89 27.24
C ALA A 376 -10.48 8.57 28.61
N GLU A 377 -11.06 7.59 29.31
CA GLU A 377 -10.56 7.06 30.56
C GLU A 377 -9.60 5.88 30.32
N ARG A 378 -8.50 5.81 31.07
CA ARG A 378 -7.61 4.64 31.05
C ARG A 378 -8.30 3.45 31.72
N ILE A 379 -8.40 2.33 31.03
CA ILE A 379 -9.10 1.13 31.53
C ILE A 379 -8.15 -0.04 31.81
N SER A 380 -6.99 -0.10 31.13
CA SER A 380 -5.99 -1.13 31.32
C SER A 380 -4.61 -0.67 30.83
N GLY A 381 -3.59 -1.45 31.09
CA GLY A 381 -2.24 -1.23 30.57
C GLY A 381 -1.35 -2.42 30.88
N ASP A 382 -0.33 -2.60 30.03
CA ASP A 382 0.74 -3.59 30.16
C ASP A 382 2.09 -2.93 29.78
N GLU A 383 3.13 -3.72 29.63
CA GLU A 383 4.48 -3.27 29.27
C GLU A 383 4.58 -2.65 27.85
N THR A 384 3.59 -2.87 26.99
CA THR A 384 3.57 -2.37 25.62
C THR A 384 2.71 -1.13 25.43
N GLY A 385 1.91 -0.76 26.44
CA GLY A 385 1.08 0.44 26.39
C GLY A 385 -0.16 0.41 27.27
N SER A 386 -1.02 1.40 27.07
CA SER A 386 -2.26 1.59 27.85
C SER A 386 -3.47 1.71 26.93
N THR A 387 -4.56 1.04 27.31
CA THR A 387 -5.84 1.13 26.60
C THR A 387 -6.75 2.16 27.29
N TYR A 388 -7.33 3.02 26.47
CA TYR A 388 -8.27 4.07 26.89
C TYR A 388 -9.63 3.82 26.25
N ARG A 389 -10.69 4.31 26.88
CA ARG A 389 -12.07 4.18 26.43
C ARG A 389 -12.78 5.53 26.47
N ALA A 390 -13.30 5.97 25.33
CA ALA A 390 -14.28 7.05 25.24
C ALA A 390 -15.67 6.50 25.00
N GLN A 391 -16.72 7.17 25.45
CA GLN A 391 -18.09 6.69 25.32
C GLN A 391 -19.06 7.83 24.95
N LEU A 392 -19.90 7.58 23.92
CA LEU A 392 -21.06 8.39 23.56
C LEU A 392 -22.34 7.58 23.81
N THR A 393 -23.35 8.18 24.44
CA THR A 393 -24.62 7.51 24.77
C THR A 393 -25.81 8.35 24.32
N GLY A 394 -26.96 7.69 24.22
CA GLY A 394 -28.23 8.32 23.88
C GLY A 394 -28.48 8.44 22.38
N GLU A 395 -29.42 9.28 22.00
CA GLU A 395 -29.86 9.44 20.61
C GLU A 395 -28.69 9.88 19.69
N ALA A 396 -27.81 10.74 20.20
CA ALA A 396 -26.63 11.17 19.47
C ALA A 396 -25.71 9.99 19.01
N ALA A 397 -25.71 8.87 19.75
CA ALA A 397 -24.89 7.71 19.43
C ALA A 397 -25.44 6.85 18.27
N THR A 398 -26.66 7.10 17.80
CA THR A 398 -27.32 6.25 16.79
C THR A 398 -26.85 6.51 15.36
N GLN A 399 -26.24 7.66 15.11
CA GLN A 399 -25.69 8.02 13.79
C GLN A 399 -24.28 7.44 13.57
N ALA A 400 -23.84 7.44 12.32
CA ALA A 400 -22.46 7.10 11.96
C ALA A 400 -21.56 8.34 12.10
N PHE A 401 -20.31 8.10 12.52
CA PHE A 401 -19.32 9.15 12.74
C PHE A 401 -18.02 8.84 12.01
N LEU A 402 -17.30 9.90 11.63
CA LEU A 402 -15.86 9.86 11.51
C LEU A 402 -15.26 10.13 12.89
N CYS A 403 -14.32 9.31 13.28
CA CYS A 403 -13.63 9.33 14.56
C CYS A 403 -12.14 9.56 14.34
N ARG A 404 -11.55 10.52 15.05
CA ARG A 404 -10.10 10.62 15.24
C ARG A 404 -9.79 10.53 16.72
N ALA A 405 -8.90 9.62 17.08
CA ALA A 405 -8.36 9.63 18.42
C ALA A 405 -7.26 10.69 18.54
N TYR A 406 -7.12 11.26 19.72
CA TYR A 406 -6.02 12.17 20.02
C TYR A 406 -5.33 11.79 21.32
N VAL A 407 -4.05 12.10 21.39
CA VAL A 407 -3.30 12.17 22.65
C VAL A 407 -2.71 13.56 22.81
N ARG A 408 -2.93 14.16 23.98
CA ARG A 408 -2.23 15.37 24.42
C ARG A 408 -1.22 14.98 25.46
N TYR A 409 -0.01 15.46 25.29
CA TYR A 409 1.09 15.19 26.24
C TYR A 409 1.92 16.44 26.47
N THR A 410 2.41 16.59 27.71
CA THR A 410 3.23 17.73 28.12
C THR A 410 4.68 17.28 28.22
N ILE A 411 5.57 17.89 27.41
CA ILE A 411 7.01 17.65 27.42
C ILE A 411 7.73 18.97 27.60
N GLY A 412 8.59 19.08 28.61
CA GLY A 412 9.31 20.33 28.88
C GLY A 412 8.40 21.53 29.20
N GLY A 413 7.18 21.27 29.67
CA GLY A 413 6.17 22.30 29.99
C GLY A 413 5.35 22.76 28.77
N GLN A 414 5.60 22.24 27.58
CA GLN A 414 4.83 22.52 26.37
C GLN A 414 3.84 21.38 26.08
N VAL A 415 2.62 21.72 25.65
CA VAL A 415 1.57 20.76 25.28
C VAL A 415 1.64 20.48 23.79
N TYR A 416 1.68 19.20 23.45
CA TYR A 416 1.62 18.68 22.08
C TYR A 416 0.35 17.86 21.90
N THR A 417 -0.18 17.82 20.68
CA THR A 417 -1.36 17.01 20.35
C THR A 417 -1.09 16.19 19.08
N HIS A 418 -1.20 14.88 19.20
CA HIS A 418 -1.15 14.00 18.05
C HIS A 418 -2.55 13.41 17.78
N LEU A 419 -2.92 13.34 16.50
CA LEU A 419 -4.21 12.85 16.02
C LEU A 419 -4.00 11.64 15.11
N THR A 420 -4.80 10.59 15.31
CA THR A 420 -4.80 9.43 14.38
C THR A 420 -5.42 9.79 13.03
N GLN A 421 -5.29 8.91 12.06
CA GLN A 421 -6.08 9.00 10.83
C GLN A 421 -7.58 8.84 11.16
N PRO A 422 -8.47 9.49 10.39
CA PRO A 422 -9.91 9.33 10.58
C PRO A 422 -10.36 7.89 10.36
N ALA A 423 -11.19 7.37 11.26
CA ALA A 423 -11.81 6.05 11.17
C ALA A 423 -13.33 6.17 11.28
N ARG A 424 -14.07 5.31 10.60
CA ARG A 424 -15.52 5.26 10.71
C ARG A 424 -15.95 4.47 11.92
N VAL A 425 -16.89 5.00 12.71
CA VAL A 425 -17.49 4.31 13.83
C VAL A 425 -19.02 4.44 13.78
N SER A 426 -19.72 3.35 14.04
CA SER A 426 -21.19 3.30 14.05
C SER A 426 -21.66 2.31 15.10
N LEU A 427 -22.61 2.73 15.94
CA LEU A 427 -23.22 1.86 16.95
C LEU A 427 -23.92 0.65 16.31
N ALA A 428 -24.67 0.87 15.24
CA ALA A 428 -25.38 -0.18 14.54
C ALA A 428 -24.45 -1.24 13.96
N ARG A 429 -23.36 -0.82 13.28
CA ARG A 429 -22.34 -1.74 12.77
C ARG A 429 -21.62 -2.49 13.90
N THR A 430 -21.28 -1.79 14.97
CA THR A 430 -20.66 -2.41 16.15
C THR A 430 -21.58 -3.45 16.78
N ALA A 431 -22.86 -3.14 16.92
CA ALA A 431 -23.87 -4.07 17.44
C ALA A 431 -24.03 -5.31 16.54
N ALA A 432 -24.06 -5.13 15.21
CA ALA A 432 -24.10 -6.23 14.26
C ALA A 432 -22.87 -7.17 14.37
N LEU A 433 -21.68 -6.60 14.56
CA LEU A 433 -20.46 -7.39 14.78
C LEU A 433 -20.50 -8.17 16.09
N VAL A 434 -21.08 -7.59 17.16
CA VAL A 434 -21.29 -8.30 18.44
C VAL A 434 -22.23 -9.49 18.25
N VAL A 435 -23.36 -9.31 17.58
CA VAL A 435 -24.29 -10.42 17.27
C VAL A 435 -23.59 -11.55 16.53
N LYS A 436 -22.79 -11.19 15.52
CA LYS A 436 -22.04 -12.19 14.73
C LYS A 436 -20.98 -12.93 15.54
N LYS A 437 -20.14 -12.18 16.27
CA LYS A 437 -19.00 -12.77 17.01
C LYS A 437 -19.43 -13.54 18.24
N CYS A 438 -20.56 -13.16 18.84
CA CYS A 438 -21.08 -13.73 20.08
C CYS A 438 -22.30 -14.63 19.83
N ALA A 439 -22.54 -15.12 18.62
CA ALA A 439 -23.70 -15.93 18.26
C ALA A 439 -23.87 -17.21 19.12
N GLY A 440 -22.80 -17.69 19.75
CA GLY A 440 -22.82 -18.82 20.70
C GLY A 440 -22.83 -18.41 22.18
N SER A 441 -23.04 -17.14 22.49
CA SER A 441 -23.09 -16.66 23.87
C SER A 441 -24.41 -17.00 24.53
N ASP A 442 -24.36 -17.34 25.83
CA ASP A 442 -25.54 -17.58 26.67
C ASP A 442 -26.24 -16.26 27.07
N ASP A 443 -25.66 -15.09 26.79
CA ASP A 443 -26.27 -13.78 27.05
C ASP A 443 -27.29 -13.39 25.96
N ALA A 444 -28.47 -14.01 26.05
CA ALA A 444 -29.56 -13.76 25.10
C ALA A 444 -30.03 -12.29 25.13
N ALA A 445 -29.97 -11.61 26.27
CA ALA A 445 -30.36 -10.21 26.39
C ALA A 445 -29.41 -9.28 25.64
N MET A 446 -28.11 -9.54 25.69
CA MET A 446 -27.10 -8.84 24.87
C MET A 446 -27.36 -9.04 23.39
N LEU A 447 -27.58 -10.29 22.96
CA LEU A 447 -27.78 -10.61 21.54
C LEU A 447 -29.04 -9.94 21.00
N GLU A 448 -30.18 -9.97 21.74
CA GLU A 448 -31.44 -9.33 21.35
C GLU A 448 -31.29 -7.81 21.25
N ALA A 449 -30.67 -7.19 22.28
CA ALA A 449 -30.44 -5.75 22.29
C ALA A 449 -29.53 -5.31 21.12
N CYS A 450 -28.43 -6.02 20.89
CA CYS A 450 -27.55 -5.73 19.77
C CYS A 450 -28.20 -5.99 18.41
N ALA A 451 -29.01 -7.05 18.26
CA ALA A 451 -29.81 -7.28 17.07
C ALA A 451 -30.78 -6.13 16.79
N THR A 452 -31.40 -5.57 17.84
CA THR A 452 -32.28 -4.40 17.73
C THR A 452 -31.51 -3.15 17.29
N LEU A 453 -30.34 -2.89 17.89
CA LEU A 453 -29.48 -1.74 17.54
C LEU A 453 -28.88 -1.83 16.13
N SER A 454 -28.76 -3.02 15.58
CA SER A 454 -28.19 -3.26 14.25
C SER A 454 -29.22 -3.19 13.10
N ARG A 455 -30.52 -3.14 13.42
CA ARG A 455 -31.58 -3.17 12.39
C ARG A 455 -31.51 -1.96 11.46
N GLY A 456 -31.52 -2.24 10.15
CA GLY A 456 -31.65 -1.24 9.09
C GLY A 456 -30.41 -0.37 8.85
N ALA A 457 -29.29 -0.65 9.49
CA ALA A 457 -28.06 0.10 9.27
C ALA A 457 -27.15 -0.61 8.27
N LEU A 458 -26.94 0.02 7.14
CA LEU A 458 -25.91 -0.35 6.16
C LEU A 458 -24.90 0.80 6.08
N ASP A 459 -23.69 0.59 6.59
CA ASP A 459 -22.58 1.53 6.50
C ASP A 459 -21.56 0.94 5.52
N ILE A 460 -21.50 1.50 4.31
CA ILE A 460 -20.64 1.02 3.22
C ILE A 460 -19.70 2.12 2.75
N ARG A 461 -18.39 1.83 2.78
CA ARG A 461 -17.39 2.64 2.10
C ARG A 461 -17.31 2.17 0.64
N ALA A 462 -17.92 2.94 -0.25
CA ALA A 462 -17.87 2.70 -1.69
C ALA A 462 -16.77 3.52 -2.36
N MET A 463 -16.16 2.95 -3.39
CA MET A 463 -15.13 3.60 -4.20
C MET A 463 -15.41 3.38 -5.69
N SER A 464 -15.04 4.34 -6.52
CA SER A 464 -14.97 4.21 -7.98
C SER A 464 -13.53 4.43 -8.42
N PHE A 465 -12.99 3.54 -9.26
CA PHE A 465 -11.61 3.57 -9.69
C PHE A 465 -11.45 3.21 -11.16
N ASN A 466 -11.14 4.20 -12.01
CA ASN A 466 -10.67 3.97 -13.36
C ASN A 466 -9.18 3.66 -13.33
N VAL A 467 -8.80 2.42 -13.69
CA VAL A 467 -7.40 1.93 -13.57
C VAL A 467 -6.54 2.27 -14.80
N LEU A 468 -7.11 2.93 -15.79
CA LEU A 468 -6.50 3.25 -17.09
C LEU A 468 -5.97 2.00 -17.81
N VAL A 469 -6.52 1.72 -18.99
CA VAL A 469 -6.18 0.51 -19.78
C VAL A 469 -4.68 0.29 -19.95
N SER A 470 -4.30 -0.99 -19.98
CA SER A 470 -2.94 -1.40 -20.31
C SER A 470 -2.59 -1.06 -21.75
N GLY A 471 -1.38 -0.55 -22.00
CA GLY A 471 -0.87 -0.27 -23.34
C GLY A 471 -1.26 1.09 -23.92
N THR A 472 -2.02 1.91 -23.21
CA THR A 472 -2.30 3.29 -23.63
C THR A 472 -1.04 4.13 -23.43
N LYS A 473 -0.39 4.49 -24.53
CA LYS A 473 0.73 5.44 -24.59
C LYS A 473 0.29 6.65 -25.38
N THR A 474 -0.45 7.53 -24.76
CA THR A 474 -0.71 8.84 -25.34
C THR A 474 0.28 9.85 -24.76
N GLU A 475 0.57 10.93 -25.47
CA GLU A 475 1.40 12.02 -24.95
C GLU A 475 0.84 12.53 -23.61
N GLN A 476 -0.48 12.65 -23.51
CA GLN A 476 -1.18 13.07 -22.29
C GLN A 476 -1.01 12.07 -21.11
N THR A 477 -1.05 10.75 -21.37
CA THR A 477 -0.81 9.76 -20.31
C THR A 477 0.64 9.73 -19.86
N THR A 478 1.59 10.01 -20.76
CA THR A 478 3.00 10.15 -20.44
C THR A 478 3.26 11.40 -19.61
N GLU A 479 2.55 12.50 -19.89
CA GLU A 479 2.65 13.74 -19.11
C GLU A 479 2.09 13.58 -17.70
N LEU A 480 0.93 12.93 -17.55
CA LEU A 480 0.24 12.76 -16.25
C LEU A 480 0.87 11.68 -15.37
N TYR A 481 1.27 10.56 -15.96
CA TYR A 481 1.70 9.35 -15.23
C TYR A 481 3.17 9.00 -15.48
N GLY A 482 3.88 9.79 -16.24
CA GLY A 482 5.26 9.55 -16.61
C GLY A 482 5.41 8.27 -17.42
N SER A 483 6.49 7.53 -17.16
CA SER A 483 6.77 6.26 -17.82
C SER A 483 6.24 5.04 -17.05
N LEU A 484 5.34 5.22 -16.08
CA LEU A 484 4.81 4.14 -15.27
C LEU A 484 4.14 3.09 -16.15
N THR A 485 4.50 1.84 -15.93
CA THR A 485 3.88 0.69 -16.55
C THR A 485 2.49 0.45 -15.97
N PHE A 486 1.66 -0.35 -16.63
CA PHE A 486 0.39 -0.71 -16.01
C PHE A 486 0.59 -1.52 -14.73
N GLN A 487 1.66 -2.33 -14.62
CA GLN A 487 1.98 -3.08 -13.41
C GLN A 487 2.26 -2.14 -12.24
N GLU A 488 3.10 -1.13 -12.43
CA GLU A 488 3.40 -0.13 -11.38
C GLU A 488 2.15 0.63 -10.95
N ARG A 489 1.30 1.01 -11.91
CA ARG A 489 0.01 1.63 -11.58
C ARG A 489 -0.91 0.70 -10.79
N MET A 490 -0.97 -0.59 -11.16
CA MET A 490 -1.78 -1.59 -10.45
C MET A 490 -1.25 -1.87 -9.05
N GLU A 491 0.08 -1.91 -8.86
CA GLU A 491 0.70 -2.05 -7.55
C GLU A 491 0.36 -0.86 -6.64
N ALA A 492 0.54 0.37 -7.15
CA ALA A 492 0.15 1.58 -6.41
C ALA A 492 -1.36 1.61 -6.12
N GLY A 493 -2.18 1.17 -7.05
CA GLY A 493 -3.62 1.03 -6.88
C GLY A 493 -3.99 0.02 -5.79
N VAL A 494 -3.27 -1.08 -5.69
CA VAL A 494 -3.47 -2.07 -4.62
C VAL A 494 -3.05 -1.53 -3.27
N GLU A 495 -1.91 -0.82 -3.15
CA GLU A 495 -1.53 -0.14 -1.91
C GLU A 495 -2.62 0.85 -1.47
N MET A 496 -3.11 1.67 -2.39
CA MET A 496 -4.21 2.60 -2.11
C MET A 496 -5.48 1.88 -1.64
N LEU A 497 -5.85 0.74 -2.27
CA LEU A 497 -7.00 -0.05 -1.85
C LEU A 497 -6.80 -0.65 -0.45
N LEU A 498 -5.59 -1.09 -0.12
CA LEU A 498 -5.26 -1.61 1.20
C LEU A 498 -5.25 -0.52 2.27
N ASP A 499 -4.77 0.68 1.96
CA ASP A 499 -4.77 1.82 2.89
C ASP A 499 -6.17 2.35 3.13
N LEU A 500 -6.95 2.54 2.08
CA LEU A 500 -8.32 3.07 2.17
C LEU A 500 -9.32 2.02 2.65
N LEU A 501 -9.06 0.73 2.43
CA LEU A 501 -9.93 -0.40 2.76
C LEU A 501 -11.41 -0.14 2.39
N PRO A 502 -11.74 0.17 1.13
CA PRO A 502 -13.13 0.30 0.73
C PRO A 502 -13.84 -1.03 0.91
N ASP A 503 -15.10 -1.00 1.34
CA ASP A 503 -15.90 -2.22 1.45
C ASP A 503 -16.23 -2.77 0.07
N VAL A 504 -16.41 -1.87 -0.89
CA VAL A 504 -16.68 -2.19 -2.31
C VAL A 504 -16.11 -1.13 -3.22
N CYS A 505 -15.56 -1.55 -4.37
CA CYS A 505 -14.97 -0.64 -5.37
C CYS A 505 -15.34 -1.10 -6.78
N GLY A 506 -15.83 -0.17 -7.60
CA GLY A 506 -16.02 -0.38 -9.03
C GLY A 506 -14.74 -0.09 -9.81
N LEU A 507 -14.29 -1.04 -10.63
CA LEU A 507 -13.16 -0.87 -11.53
C LEU A 507 -13.65 -0.70 -12.97
N SER A 508 -13.22 0.36 -13.64
CA SER A 508 -13.37 0.56 -15.08
C SER A 508 -12.00 0.55 -15.77
N GLU A 509 -11.99 0.31 -17.08
CA GLU A 509 -10.79 0.19 -17.92
C GLU A 509 -9.84 -0.95 -17.51
N CYS A 510 -10.34 -1.96 -16.85
CA CYS A 510 -9.54 -3.06 -16.35
C CYS A 510 -9.54 -4.22 -17.37
N ARG A 511 -8.53 -4.29 -18.23
CA ARG A 511 -8.37 -5.39 -19.19
C ARG A 511 -8.03 -6.70 -18.50
N VAL A 512 -8.23 -7.81 -19.21
CA VAL A 512 -7.95 -9.16 -18.70
C VAL A 512 -6.51 -9.31 -18.19
N VAL A 513 -5.55 -8.62 -18.78
CA VAL A 513 -4.15 -8.65 -18.32
C VAL A 513 -3.99 -7.94 -16.95
N GLN A 514 -4.71 -6.85 -16.73
CA GLN A 514 -4.73 -6.13 -15.46
C GLN A 514 -5.50 -6.92 -14.38
N TYR A 515 -6.63 -7.51 -14.74
CA TYR A 515 -7.36 -8.43 -13.88
C TYR A 515 -6.49 -9.61 -13.40
N LYS A 516 -5.78 -10.28 -14.31
CA LYS A 516 -4.85 -11.37 -13.97
C LYS A 516 -3.71 -10.89 -13.08
N TYR A 517 -3.22 -9.68 -13.30
CA TYR A 517 -2.19 -9.09 -12.45
C TYR A 517 -2.70 -8.83 -11.03
N LEU A 518 -3.88 -8.23 -10.88
CA LEU A 518 -4.53 -8.02 -9.58
C LEU A 518 -4.76 -9.35 -8.84
N THR A 519 -5.36 -10.33 -9.51
CA THR A 519 -5.69 -11.62 -8.90
C THR A 519 -4.46 -12.50 -8.65
N GLY A 520 -3.32 -12.18 -9.24
CA GLY A 520 -2.02 -12.77 -8.93
C GLY A 520 -1.35 -12.22 -7.67
N MET A 521 -1.77 -11.06 -7.17
CA MET A 521 -1.20 -10.44 -5.97
C MET A 521 -1.88 -10.96 -4.71
N ARG A 522 -1.17 -11.71 -3.86
CA ARG A 522 -1.72 -12.24 -2.61
C ARG A 522 -2.18 -11.17 -1.65
N LYS A 523 -1.42 -10.07 -1.50
CA LYS A 523 -1.82 -8.94 -0.66
C LYS A 523 -3.21 -8.41 -1.03
N PHE A 524 -3.57 -8.41 -2.32
CA PHE A 524 -4.90 -8.08 -2.80
C PHE A 524 -5.90 -9.19 -2.52
N THR A 525 -5.60 -10.43 -2.94
CA THR A 525 -6.56 -11.55 -2.85
C THR A 525 -6.80 -12.04 -1.43
N ASN A 526 -5.91 -11.77 -0.47
CA ASN A 526 -6.16 -12.06 0.94
C ASN A 526 -7.29 -11.20 1.51
N VAL A 527 -7.40 -9.95 1.08
CA VAL A 527 -8.37 -8.96 1.60
C VAL A 527 -9.62 -8.88 0.73
N PHE A 528 -9.42 -8.84 -0.58
CA PHE A 528 -10.47 -8.56 -1.54
C PHE A 528 -10.87 -9.78 -2.38
N GLY A 529 -12.17 -9.83 -2.70
CA GLY A 529 -12.72 -10.61 -3.81
C GLY A 529 -12.96 -9.69 -4.99
N ILE A 530 -13.08 -10.26 -6.18
CA ILE A 530 -13.39 -9.54 -7.41
C ILE A 530 -14.37 -10.34 -8.25
N VAL A 531 -15.41 -9.67 -8.76
CA VAL A 531 -16.38 -10.22 -9.69
C VAL A 531 -16.59 -9.25 -10.83
N GLY A 532 -16.99 -9.73 -11.98
CA GLY A 532 -17.25 -8.85 -13.12
C GLY A 532 -17.14 -9.57 -14.46
N SER A 533 -16.82 -8.81 -15.48
CA SER A 533 -16.79 -9.28 -16.85
C SER A 533 -15.54 -8.79 -17.58
N ASP A 534 -14.82 -9.74 -18.15
CA ASP A 534 -13.64 -9.51 -18.99
C ASP A 534 -14.01 -8.64 -20.22
N GLU A 535 -12.96 -8.05 -20.83
CA GLU A 535 -13.05 -7.42 -22.12
C GLU A 535 -13.56 -8.38 -23.21
N VAL A 536 -14.24 -7.85 -24.22
CA VAL A 536 -14.65 -8.62 -25.38
C VAL A 536 -13.62 -8.46 -26.49
N PRO A 537 -12.88 -9.52 -26.86
CA PRO A 537 -11.83 -9.42 -27.88
C PRO A 537 -12.37 -8.88 -29.21
N GLY A 538 -11.64 -7.93 -29.80
CA GLY A 538 -11.95 -7.36 -31.11
C GLY A 538 -12.97 -6.24 -31.10
N THR A 539 -13.67 -5.96 -30.01
CA THR A 539 -14.65 -4.88 -29.92
C THR A 539 -14.04 -3.57 -29.40
N GLY A 540 -12.87 -3.61 -28.74
CA GLY A 540 -12.28 -2.48 -28.05
C GLY A 540 -12.95 -2.15 -26.70
N GLU A 541 -13.93 -2.94 -26.28
CA GLU A 541 -14.53 -2.85 -24.96
C GLU A 541 -13.55 -3.33 -23.90
N GLU A 542 -13.56 -2.68 -22.77
CA GLU A 542 -12.68 -2.94 -21.65
C GLU A 542 -13.42 -3.71 -20.54
N GLY A 543 -12.66 -4.47 -19.72
CA GLY A 543 -13.23 -5.18 -18.58
C GLY A 543 -13.80 -4.23 -17.52
N THR A 544 -14.89 -4.62 -16.91
CA THR A 544 -15.57 -3.91 -15.83
C THR A 544 -15.76 -4.87 -14.66
N TYR A 545 -15.34 -4.46 -13.46
CA TYR A 545 -15.32 -5.34 -12.30
C TYR A 545 -15.81 -4.63 -11.05
N VAL A 546 -16.18 -5.44 -10.06
CA VAL A 546 -16.49 -5.02 -8.70
C VAL A 546 -15.56 -5.75 -7.74
N VAL A 547 -14.76 -4.99 -7.02
CA VAL A 547 -13.89 -5.45 -5.94
C VAL A 547 -14.63 -5.30 -4.62
N TYR A 548 -14.53 -6.27 -3.72
CA TYR A 548 -15.23 -6.23 -2.43
C TYR A 548 -14.41 -6.85 -1.31
N ARG A 549 -14.55 -6.37 -0.11
CA ARG A 549 -13.91 -6.93 1.09
C ARG A 549 -14.57 -8.26 1.46
N LYS A 550 -13.79 -9.34 1.41
CA LYS A 550 -14.28 -10.71 1.70
C LYS A 550 -14.69 -10.92 3.15
N ASP A 551 -14.05 -10.24 4.09
CA ASP A 551 -14.39 -10.33 5.51
C ASP A 551 -15.74 -9.66 5.83
N ARG A 552 -16.16 -8.70 5.00
CA ARG A 552 -17.35 -7.89 5.24
C ARG A 552 -18.54 -8.27 4.36
N LEU A 553 -18.32 -8.50 3.09
CA LEU A 553 -19.38 -8.68 2.10
C LEU A 553 -19.39 -10.12 1.54
N GLU A 554 -20.58 -10.57 1.22
CA GLU A 554 -20.86 -11.77 0.45
C GLU A 554 -21.51 -11.38 -0.86
N VAL A 555 -21.04 -11.95 -1.98
CA VAL A 555 -21.69 -11.80 -3.28
C VAL A 555 -22.79 -12.84 -3.39
N VAL A 556 -24.03 -12.39 -3.45
CA VAL A 556 -25.21 -13.25 -3.56
C VAL A 556 -25.49 -13.63 -5.01
N ARG A 557 -25.37 -12.63 -5.90
CA ARG A 557 -25.64 -12.80 -7.33
C ARG A 557 -24.89 -11.74 -8.13
N THR A 558 -24.42 -12.07 -9.34
CA THR A 558 -23.86 -11.11 -10.30
C THR A 558 -24.59 -11.22 -11.63
N GLU A 559 -24.78 -10.06 -12.27
CA GLU A 559 -25.31 -9.93 -13.60
C GLU A 559 -24.41 -8.98 -14.41
N THR A 560 -24.26 -9.28 -15.70
CA THR A 560 -23.61 -8.39 -16.65
C THR A 560 -24.57 -8.13 -17.79
N ARG A 561 -24.81 -6.86 -18.12
CA ARG A 561 -25.72 -6.45 -19.18
C ARG A 561 -25.09 -5.39 -20.06
N TRP A 562 -25.34 -5.49 -21.35
CA TRP A 562 -24.91 -4.45 -22.30
C TRP A 562 -25.80 -3.22 -22.20
N LEU A 563 -25.18 -2.06 -22.35
CA LEU A 563 -25.88 -0.77 -22.32
C LEU A 563 -26.28 -0.37 -23.75
N SER A 564 -27.24 -1.09 -24.30
CA SER A 564 -27.79 -0.94 -25.66
C SER A 564 -29.26 -1.33 -25.70
N LEU A 565 -29.88 -1.28 -26.87
CA LEU A 565 -31.27 -1.75 -27.09
C LEU A 565 -31.40 -3.27 -26.99
N THR A 566 -30.30 -4.02 -27.07
CA THR A 566 -30.25 -5.46 -26.96
C THR A 566 -29.29 -5.88 -25.83
N PRO A 567 -29.68 -5.71 -24.54
CA PRO A 567 -28.79 -5.89 -23.40
C PRO A 567 -28.22 -7.30 -23.24
N GLY A 568 -28.84 -8.31 -23.83
CA GLY A 568 -28.37 -9.69 -23.84
C GLY A 568 -27.40 -10.03 -24.98
N GLU A 569 -27.23 -9.13 -25.93
CA GLU A 569 -26.37 -9.36 -27.10
C GLU A 569 -24.98 -8.78 -26.88
N GLN A 570 -23.98 -9.66 -26.94
CA GLN A 570 -22.60 -9.31 -26.68
C GLN A 570 -22.07 -8.30 -27.70
N GLY A 571 -21.52 -7.19 -27.20
CA GLY A 571 -20.90 -6.17 -28.05
C GLY A 571 -21.88 -5.28 -28.79
N SER A 572 -23.16 -5.29 -28.41
CA SER A 572 -24.18 -4.47 -29.05
C SER A 572 -23.98 -2.96 -28.82
N LEU A 573 -24.29 -2.17 -29.80
CA LEU A 573 -24.24 -0.71 -29.80
C LEU A 573 -25.64 -0.11 -30.06
N PHE A 574 -25.80 1.16 -29.80
CA PHE A 574 -26.95 1.92 -30.28
C PHE A 574 -26.82 2.23 -31.78
N PRO A 575 -27.92 2.22 -32.54
CA PRO A 575 -27.88 2.53 -33.99
C PRO A 575 -27.24 3.88 -34.31
N GLU A 576 -27.40 4.88 -33.45
CA GLU A 576 -26.78 6.19 -33.61
C GLU A 576 -25.24 6.14 -33.54
N ALA A 577 -24.70 5.28 -32.72
CA ALA A 577 -23.25 5.06 -32.65
C ALA A 577 -22.73 4.41 -33.93
N GLU A 578 -23.45 3.43 -34.48
CA GLU A 578 -23.08 2.73 -35.71
C GLU A 578 -23.17 3.70 -36.93
N GLU A 579 -24.21 4.53 -36.96
CA GLU A 579 -24.38 5.55 -37.99
C GLU A 579 -23.26 6.59 -37.95
N ALA A 580 -22.95 7.13 -36.77
CA ALA A 580 -21.87 8.12 -36.62
C ALA A 580 -20.52 7.53 -37.08
N MET A 581 -20.20 6.29 -36.74
CA MET A 581 -18.97 5.61 -37.18
C MET A 581 -18.95 5.39 -38.72
N ARG A 582 -20.10 5.20 -39.35
CA ARG A 582 -20.20 5.10 -40.81
C ARG A 582 -19.96 6.46 -41.49
N GLN A 583 -20.42 7.54 -40.88
CA GLN A 583 -20.25 8.90 -41.40
C GLN A 583 -18.84 9.44 -41.21
N HIS A 584 -18.09 8.92 -40.18
CA HIS A 584 -16.75 9.35 -39.80
C HIS A 584 -15.72 8.18 -39.87
N PRO A 585 -15.48 7.62 -41.08
CA PRO A 585 -14.56 6.50 -41.22
C PRO A 585 -13.11 6.91 -40.87
N GLY A 586 -12.44 6.14 -40.04
CA GLY A 586 -11.05 6.38 -39.65
C GLY A 586 -10.86 7.29 -38.43
N GLU A 587 -11.93 7.86 -37.90
CA GLU A 587 -11.92 8.58 -36.64
C GLU A 587 -12.09 7.67 -35.44
N ALA A 588 -12.03 8.24 -34.22
CA ALA A 588 -12.21 7.49 -32.96
C ALA A 588 -13.58 6.79 -32.93
N ARG A 589 -13.61 5.51 -32.57
CA ARG A 589 -14.80 4.66 -32.62
C ARG A 589 -15.55 4.68 -31.30
N PHE A 590 -16.88 4.49 -31.39
CA PHE A 590 -17.65 4.05 -30.21
C PHE A 590 -17.36 2.61 -29.89
N TYR A 591 -17.22 2.33 -28.61
CA TYR A 591 -17.07 0.97 -28.09
C TYR A 591 -18.32 0.52 -27.36
N PRO A 592 -18.70 -0.75 -27.46
CA PRO A 592 -19.77 -1.31 -26.64
C PRO A 592 -19.49 -1.08 -25.14
N ARG A 593 -20.53 -0.81 -24.39
CA ARG A 593 -20.43 -0.59 -22.94
C ARG A 593 -21.36 -1.51 -22.19
N LYS A 594 -20.96 -1.94 -21.01
CA LYS A 594 -21.70 -2.83 -20.15
C LYS A 594 -21.73 -2.33 -18.72
N ALA A 595 -22.68 -2.83 -17.94
CA ALA A 595 -22.71 -2.66 -16.51
C ALA A 595 -22.62 -4.03 -15.83
N VAL A 596 -21.87 -4.07 -14.73
CA VAL A 596 -21.79 -5.22 -13.82
C VAL A 596 -22.58 -4.89 -12.57
N TYR A 597 -23.57 -5.70 -12.27
CA TYR A 597 -24.42 -5.60 -11.10
C TYR A 597 -24.08 -6.73 -10.13
N ALA A 598 -23.68 -6.40 -8.93
CA ALA A 598 -23.40 -7.37 -7.88
C ALA A 598 -24.38 -7.17 -6.73
N LEU A 599 -25.32 -8.10 -6.55
CA LEU A 599 -26.12 -8.17 -5.34
C LEU A 599 -25.24 -8.67 -4.21
N MET A 600 -25.04 -7.84 -3.23
CA MET A 600 -24.18 -8.11 -2.09
C MET A 600 -24.97 -8.14 -0.80
N ARG A 601 -24.50 -8.93 0.15
CA ARG A 601 -25.03 -8.98 1.52
C ARG A 601 -23.94 -8.54 2.49
N ASP A 602 -24.22 -7.58 3.34
CA ASP A 602 -23.37 -7.26 4.48
C ASP A 602 -23.46 -8.40 5.50
N LYS A 603 -22.34 -9.06 5.76
CA LYS A 603 -22.27 -10.24 6.63
C LYS A 603 -22.63 -9.94 8.09
N ALA A 604 -22.46 -8.69 8.52
CA ALA A 604 -22.75 -8.28 9.89
C ALA A 604 -24.22 -7.97 10.09
N THR A 605 -24.87 -7.28 9.15
CA THR A 605 -26.25 -6.84 9.28
C THR A 605 -27.26 -7.70 8.54
N GLY A 606 -26.79 -8.53 7.58
CA GLY A 606 -27.64 -9.29 6.67
C GLY A 606 -28.34 -8.43 5.60
N VAL A 607 -28.10 -7.12 5.58
CA VAL A 607 -28.70 -6.19 4.60
C VAL A 607 -28.15 -6.46 3.21
N GLU A 608 -29.05 -6.55 2.24
CA GLU A 608 -28.69 -6.69 0.83
C GLU A 608 -28.76 -5.36 0.11
N PHE A 609 -27.84 -5.15 -0.82
CA PHE A 609 -27.79 -4.01 -1.71
C PHE A 609 -27.14 -4.41 -3.03
N VAL A 610 -27.45 -3.67 -4.11
CA VAL A 610 -26.78 -3.85 -5.40
C VAL A 610 -25.64 -2.85 -5.51
N PHE A 611 -24.47 -3.32 -5.89
CA PHE A 611 -23.38 -2.47 -6.31
C PHE A 611 -23.18 -2.60 -7.82
N CYS A 612 -23.21 -1.47 -8.52
CA CYS A 612 -23.05 -1.40 -9.95
C CYS A 612 -21.75 -0.71 -10.34
N SER A 613 -21.00 -1.33 -11.25
CA SER A 613 -19.82 -0.74 -11.87
C SER A 613 -20.03 -0.65 -13.38
N THR A 614 -19.68 0.49 -13.98
CA THR A 614 -19.81 0.72 -15.41
C THR A 614 -18.75 1.68 -15.95
N HIS A 615 -18.72 1.83 -17.28
CA HIS A 615 -17.98 2.86 -18.00
C HIS A 615 -18.80 3.31 -19.19
N LEU A 616 -19.37 4.52 -19.17
CA LEU A 616 -20.21 5.04 -20.25
C LEU A 616 -19.37 5.46 -21.46
N ALA A 617 -20.03 5.71 -22.58
CA ALA A 617 -19.37 6.09 -23.82
C ALA A 617 -18.55 7.38 -23.66
N TYR A 618 -17.28 7.35 -24.09
CA TYR A 618 -16.44 8.54 -24.17
C TYR A 618 -16.76 9.38 -25.41
N ASN A 619 -16.14 10.55 -25.55
CA ASN A 619 -16.27 11.38 -26.73
C ASN A 619 -15.53 10.75 -27.92
N ALA A 620 -16.28 10.02 -28.76
CA ALA A 620 -15.76 9.36 -29.96
C ALA A 620 -15.80 10.32 -31.18
N CYS A 621 -15.99 9.80 -32.39
CA CYS A 621 -15.99 10.57 -33.64
C CYS A 621 -16.99 11.75 -33.67
N ASP A 622 -18.11 11.65 -32.96
CA ASP A 622 -19.09 12.72 -32.81
C ASP A 622 -19.46 12.94 -31.35
N LYS A 623 -19.10 14.11 -30.81
CA LYS A 623 -19.34 14.48 -29.40
C LYS A 623 -20.83 14.66 -29.08
N SER A 624 -21.65 15.10 -30.04
CA SER A 624 -23.08 15.28 -29.86
C SER A 624 -23.79 13.93 -29.78
N VAL A 625 -23.43 13.01 -30.66
CA VAL A 625 -23.89 11.62 -30.62
C VAL A 625 -23.42 10.93 -29.35
N ALA A 626 -22.17 11.15 -28.92
CA ALA A 626 -21.65 10.60 -27.68
C ALA A 626 -22.48 11.02 -26.45
N ALA A 627 -22.93 12.27 -26.39
CA ALA A 627 -23.80 12.75 -25.31
C ALA A 627 -25.15 12.03 -25.31
N ILE A 628 -25.78 11.85 -26.48
CA ILE A 628 -27.03 11.10 -26.63
C ILE A 628 -26.85 9.64 -26.22
N ILE A 629 -25.75 9.01 -26.63
CA ILE A 629 -25.46 7.61 -26.28
C ILE A 629 -25.32 7.45 -24.77
N ARG A 630 -24.60 8.36 -24.10
CA ARG A 630 -24.46 8.31 -22.62
C ARG A 630 -25.80 8.44 -21.90
N GLU A 631 -26.68 9.35 -22.37
CA GLU A 631 -28.03 9.50 -21.82
C GLU A 631 -28.84 8.21 -21.97
N LYS A 632 -28.82 7.61 -23.15
CA LYS A 632 -29.48 6.32 -23.40
C LYS A 632 -28.88 5.17 -22.58
N GLN A 633 -27.56 5.13 -22.43
CA GLN A 633 -26.88 4.14 -21.61
C GLN A 633 -27.28 4.29 -20.14
N ALA A 634 -27.38 5.52 -19.64
CA ALA A 634 -27.86 5.79 -18.28
C ALA A 634 -29.30 5.31 -18.08
N ALA A 635 -30.20 5.60 -19.04
CA ALA A 635 -31.59 5.15 -18.97
C ALA A 635 -31.72 3.61 -18.99
N VAL A 636 -30.98 2.92 -19.86
CA VAL A 636 -30.94 1.46 -19.89
C VAL A 636 -30.41 0.88 -18.59
N MET A 637 -29.42 1.50 -17.97
CA MET A 637 -28.85 1.03 -16.70
C MET A 637 -29.86 1.15 -15.55
N VAL A 638 -30.59 2.27 -15.47
CA VAL A 638 -31.67 2.45 -14.46
C VAL A 638 -32.78 1.43 -14.69
N GLN A 639 -33.22 1.23 -15.93
CA GLN A 639 -34.22 0.21 -16.26
C GLN A 639 -33.75 -1.19 -15.85
N GLN A 640 -32.54 -1.58 -16.17
CA GLN A 640 -31.97 -2.88 -15.78
C GLN A 640 -31.93 -3.09 -14.26
N LEU A 641 -31.60 -2.05 -13.48
CA LEU A 641 -31.63 -2.11 -12.02
C LEU A 641 -33.04 -2.39 -11.49
N GLN A 642 -34.03 -1.68 -12.02
CA GLN A 642 -35.43 -1.88 -11.64
C GLN A 642 -35.97 -3.27 -12.02
N GLU A 643 -35.58 -3.77 -13.18
CA GLU A 643 -35.98 -5.11 -13.66
C GLU A 643 -35.30 -6.25 -12.91
N LEU A 644 -34.00 -6.15 -12.69
CA LEU A 644 -33.19 -7.24 -12.12
C LEU A 644 -33.26 -7.32 -10.59
N PHE A 645 -33.43 -6.15 -9.94
CA PHE A 645 -33.37 -6.01 -8.48
C PHE A 645 -34.45 -5.08 -7.94
N PRO A 646 -35.74 -5.38 -8.19
CA PRO A 646 -36.84 -4.48 -7.76
C PRO A 646 -36.84 -4.30 -6.25
N GLY A 647 -36.85 -3.03 -5.82
CA GLY A 647 -36.94 -2.65 -4.41
C GLY A 647 -35.65 -2.88 -3.59
N VAL A 648 -34.56 -3.28 -4.22
CA VAL A 648 -33.25 -3.40 -3.55
C VAL A 648 -32.51 -2.08 -3.65
N PRO A 649 -31.99 -1.52 -2.54
CA PRO A 649 -31.16 -0.32 -2.60
C PRO A 649 -29.88 -0.56 -3.41
N TYR A 650 -29.42 0.45 -4.14
CA TYR A 650 -28.26 0.31 -4.99
C TYR A 650 -27.28 1.48 -4.91
N LEU A 651 -26.02 1.19 -5.22
CA LEU A 651 -24.94 2.14 -5.41
C LEU A 651 -24.40 2.02 -6.83
N LEU A 652 -24.33 3.16 -7.53
CA LEU A 652 -23.76 3.24 -8.88
C LEU A 652 -22.37 3.85 -8.83
N THR A 653 -21.42 3.20 -9.48
CA THR A 653 -20.06 3.71 -9.65
C THR A 653 -19.59 3.52 -11.08
N GLY A 654 -18.58 4.25 -11.48
CA GLY A 654 -17.96 4.11 -12.78
C GLY A 654 -17.45 5.43 -13.33
N ASP A 655 -16.85 5.36 -14.51
CA ASP A 655 -16.54 6.53 -15.31
C ASP A 655 -17.77 6.88 -16.20
N MET A 656 -18.50 7.88 -15.78
CA MET A 656 -19.72 8.28 -16.48
C MET A 656 -19.44 9.12 -17.74
N ASN A 657 -18.18 9.52 -17.95
CA ASN A 657 -17.77 10.36 -19.09
C ASN A 657 -18.66 11.61 -19.30
N CYS A 658 -19.28 12.11 -18.24
CA CYS A 658 -20.19 13.25 -18.28
C CYS A 658 -19.94 14.19 -17.10
N ALA A 659 -20.28 15.46 -17.32
CA ALA A 659 -20.20 16.46 -16.26
C ALA A 659 -21.41 16.38 -15.31
N PRO A 660 -21.27 16.80 -14.05
CA PRO A 660 -22.41 17.07 -13.19
C PRO A 660 -23.44 17.99 -13.89
N ASN A 661 -24.72 17.74 -13.63
CA ASN A 661 -25.85 18.48 -14.26
C ASN A 661 -26.02 18.28 -15.77
N SER A 662 -25.38 17.29 -16.38
CA SER A 662 -25.64 16.87 -17.76
C SER A 662 -26.85 15.93 -17.84
N ALA A 663 -27.40 15.71 -19.04
CA ALA A 663 -28.57 14.84 -19.23
C ALA A 663 -28.34 13.39 -18.71
N PRO A 664 -27.21 12.72 -18.99
CA PRO A 664 -26.95 11.40 -18.40
C PRO A 664 -26.93 11.40 -16.86
N TYR A 665 -26.37 12.45 -16.27
CA TYR A 665 -26.33 12.62 -14.82
C TYR A 665 -27.75 12.78 -14.24
N SER A 666 -28.61 13.61 -14.84
CA SER A 666 -30.00 13.80 -14.43
C SER A 666 -30.79 12.50 -14.52
N VAL A 667 -30.62 11.71 -15.60
CA VAL A 667 -31.29 10.41 -15.75
C VAL A 667 -30.91 9.44 -14.62
N LEU A 668 -29.63 9.39 -14.24
CA LEU A 668 -29.17 8.55 -13.14
C LEU A 668 -29.75 8.97 -11.78
N LEU A 669 -29.98 10.27 -11.56
CA LEU A 669 -30.59 10.81 -10.34
C LEU A 669 -32.10 10.67 -10.32
N GLU A 670 -32.78 11.05 -11.39
CA GLU A 670 -34.24 11.07 -11.49
C GLU A 670 -34.86 9.66 -11.52
N GLY A 671 -34.09 8.67 -11.96
CA GLY A 671 -34.48 7.26 -11.91
C GLY A 671 -34.54 6.66 -10.51
N SER A 672 -34.22 7.43 -9.48
CA SER A 672 -34.22 7.04 -8.07
C SER A 672 -35.09 8.02 -7.28
N GLU A 673 -36.16 7.53 -6.64
CA GLU A 673 -37.01 8.33 -5.76
C GLU A 673 -36.26 8.93 -4.56
N ASP A 674 -35.04 8.42 -4.25
CA ASP A 674 -34.21 8.80 -3.11
C ASP A 674 -32.73 9.03 -3.46
N ALA A 675 -32.40 9.48 -4.69
CA ALA A 675 -31.02 9.71 -5.05
C ALA A 675 -30.40 10.83 -4.20
N ARG A 676 -29.45 10.48 -3.35
CA ARG A 676 -28.58 11.41 -2.61
C ARG A 676 -27.14 11.21 -3.04
N TYR A 677 -26.49 12.32 -3.36
CA TYR A 677 -25.05 12.39 -3.62
C TYR A 677 -24.27 12.61 -2.34
#